data_cdf0b33eb5815ab97135dc923c75c8c0
#
_entry.id   cdf0b33eb5815ab97135dc923c75c8c0
#
_cell.length_a   1.000
_cell.length_b   1.000
_cell.length_c   1.000
_cell.angle_alpha   90.00
_cell.angle_beta   90.00
_cell.angle_gamma   90.00
#
_symmetry.space_group_name_H-M   'P 1'
#
loop_
_entity.id
_entity.type
_entity.pdbx_description
1 polymer ?
#
loop_
_entity_poly.entity_id
_entity_poly.type
_entity_poly.pdbx_seq_one_letter_code
_entity_poly.pdbx_strand_id
1 'polypeptide(L)'
;ATTKTARLFGSSTVKYENMDLAAERIHMSLDSSLVHATGAKDKADTTGVTLFGTPVFSMGSDKYESDTMAFNFKTKKGLISNVYTQQEDGFLRSEISKRSPNGEIFLQHGRYTTCDAKDPDFYIALSRAKVRPGKEVVFGPAYLVVADVPLPFAIPYGFFPFTKSYSSGFIMPTYGDESNRGFYLRDGGYYFAISDKMDLKLLGEIYTKGSWGLSAAMNYTKRYRFNGSFYASFQNTQTGDKGMPDFTRSKSFKIQWSHRQDQKANPYSSLSASVNFATSSYERNNLSSLYNPQTLTQSTRTSSVSWSTTFSSIGLSLSSTANLSQNMRDSSIAMTLPDLNISLSRFYPFKRKHAVGDERWYEKISMSYTGPISNSINTKEDKLLHSNLIKDWNNGWNHSIPISGNFTLFNYINLSPSFNFQDRMYSHKVMRSWDETAQREVCDTIYGFNNVYNYSFSIGASTKLYGFYIPSRKIFGDKIQAIRHVVTPSVSFSYAPDFSSSRYGYYKTYQRTNADGSVDLVEYSPYSGQLFGVPGKGKTGNIAFDLSNNIEMKVKSSKDSTGFKKLSIIDELGLSMSYNMAAKEKPLSDLTMRIRLKWWKNYTFNMTAVFASYAYELDKNGRPFVGNHTLWGMGKFGRFQGTSQNFSFTLTPDKLKKWFGGGDDNDRNKKNGKDDEEGIDTDIESNVDDTMVNAQRGARKKSGGGKAETDADGYMRFNMPWSLTFGYGITMRENTSGKFNTKSMRYPYKFSQNLNVSGNLRISDGWNISFSSGYDFDQNKLSMTTASLQRDLHCFNMSCSVVLAPYTSYNFSFRCNAATLTDALKYDKRSGYSNAVQWY
;
A
#
# COMPACT_ATOMS: atom_id res chain seq x y z
N ALA A 1 53.02 31.15 49.69
CA ALA A 1 51.79 30.37 49.40
C ALA A 1 51.11 29.93 50.68
N THR A 2 50.62 30.89 51.48
CA THR A 2 50.00 30.64 52.79
C THR A 2 48.53 30.24 52.70
N THR A 3 47.85 30.37 51.53
CA THR A 3 46.38 30.17 51.43
C THR A 3 45.94 28.91 50.69
N LYS A 4 46.88 28.19 50.04
CA LYS A 4 46.62 26.98 49.25
C LYS A 4 45.34 27.06 48.39
N THR A 5 45.06 28.20 47.80
CA THR A 5 43.94 28.47 46.94
C THR A 5 44.42 28.91 45.55
N ALA A 6 43.71 28.48 44.54
CA ALA A 6 43.89 28.91 43.14
C ALA A 6 42.67 29.62 42.63
N ARG A 7 42.86 30.75 41.94
CA ARG A 7 41.77 31.46 41.25
C ARG A 7 42.10 31.56 39.78
N LEU A 8 41.20 31.05 38.94
CA LEU A 8 41.32 31.06 37.50
C LEU A 8 40.25 31.97 36.90
N PHE A 9 40.66 32.76 35.90
CA PHE A 9 39.77 33.71 35.20
C PHE A 9 39.92 33.54 33.69
N GLY A 10 38.84 33.75 32.93
CA GLY A 10 38.83 33.70 31.46
C GLY A 10 38.80 32.28 30.93
N SER A 11 37.61 31.76 30.57
CA SER A 11 37.40 30.46 29.93
C SER A 11 38.25 29.30 30.48
N SER A 12 38.35 29.28 31.80
CA SER A 12 39.24 28.35 32.53
C SER A 12 38.70 26.95 32.55
N THR A 13 39.62 25.95 32.48
CA THR A 13 39.25 24.55 32.58
C THR A 13 40.06 23.82 33.63
N VAL A 14 39.39 23.03 34.46
CA VAL A 14 40.01 22.15 35.47
C VAL A 14 39.64 20.73 35.14
N LYS A 15 40.70 19.90 35.00
CA LYS A 15 40.54 18.46 34.73
C LYS A 15 41.03 17.63 35.90
N TYR A 16 40.23 16.67 36.29
CA TYR A 16 40.59 15.69 37.34
C TYR A 16 39.95 14.34 37.05
N GLU A 17 40.77 13.34 36.85
CA GLU A 17 40.35 12.00 36.39
C GLU A 17 39.52 12.10 35.10
N ASN A 18 38.26 11.63 35.16
CA ASN A 18 37.29 11.69 34.04
C ASN A 18 36.30 12.87 34.19
N MET A 19 36.67 13.89 34.99
CA MET A 19 35.86 15.03 35.25
C MET A 19 36.51 16.30 34.68
N ASP A 20 35.76 17.05 33.90
CA ASP A 20 36.16 18.32 33.30
C ASP A 20 35.18 19.42 33.75
N LEU A 21 35.71 20.49 34.29
CA LEU A 21 34.95 21.67 34.67
C LEU A 21 35.48 22.89 33.92
N ALA A 22 34.66 23.51 33.12
CA ALA A 22 34.98 24.73 32.38
C ALA A 22 34.10 25.87 32.86
N ALA A 23 34.65 27.03 33.13
CA ALA A 23 33.91 28.23 33.54
C ALA A 23 34.72 29.51 33.36
N GLU A 24 34.09 30.67 33.31
CA GLU A 24 34.75 31.94 33.24
C GLU A 24 35.54 32.28 34.53
N ARG A 25 35.03 31.84 35.70
CA ARG A 25 35.67 32.05 37.00
C ARG A 25 35.66 30.77 37.80
N ILE A 26 36.85 30.30 38.19
CA ILE A 26 37.00 29.12 39.04
C ILE A 26 37.86 29.48 40.24
N HIS A 27 37.33 29.24 41.43
CA HIS A 27 38.02 29.35 42.68
C HIS A 27 38.17 27.96 43.31
N MET A 28 39.40 27.54 43.55
CA MET A 28 39.73 26.21 44.03
C MET A 28 40.51 26.32 45.34
N SER A 29 40.08 25.55 46.34
CA SER A 29 40.78 25.28 47.56
C SER A 29 41.45 23.95 47.48
N LEU A 30 42.77 23.94 47.52
CA LEU A 30 43.57 22.69 47.35
C LEU A 30 43.52 21.83 48.60
N ASP A 31 43.36 22.39 49.81
CA ASP A 31 43.26 21.62 51.04
C ASP A 31 41.94 20.85 51.16
N SER A 32 40.85 21.48 50.81
CA SER A 32 39.51 20.91 50.90
C SER A 32 39.10 20.20 49.63
N SER A 33 39.89 20.31 48.54
CA SER A 33 39.56 19.82 47.17
C SER A 33 38.18 20.36 46.70
N LEU A 34 37.82 21.56 47.17
CA LEU A 34 36.54 22.20 46.82
C LEU A 34 36.76 23.24 45.75
N VAL A 35 35.95 23.14 44.72
CA VAL A 35 35.97 24.08 43.61
C VAL A 35 34.63 24.81 43.53
N HIS A 36 34.67 26.12 43.40
CA HIS A 36 33.54 26.99 43.13
C HIS A 36 33.73 27.56 41.71
N ALA A 37 32.73 27.36 40.84
CA ALA A 37 32.72 27.88 39.50
C ALA A 37 31.51 28.80 39.27
N THR A 38 31.73 29.91 38.59
CA THR A 38 30.66 30.88 38.26
C THR A 38 30.92 31.48 36.89
N GLY A 39 29.84 31.87 36.17
CA GLY A 39 29.94 32.69 34.98
C GLY A 39 30.33 34.16 35.35
N ALA A 40 30.57 34.97 34.35
CA ALA A 40 30.72 36.41 34.47
C ALA A 40 29.47 37.12 33.92
N LYS A 41 29.20 38.30 34.48
CA LYS A 41 28.09 39.12 33.93
C LYS A 41 28.45 39.63 32.55
N ASP A 42 27.50 39.52 31.61
CA ASP A 42 27.66 40.07 30.29
C ASP A 42 27.69 41.62 30.37
N LYS A 43 28.75 42.23 29.88
CA LYS A 43 28.89 43.70 29.87
C LYS A 43 27.92 44.37 28.90
N ALA A 44 27.35 43.62 27.92
CA ALA A 44 26.39 44.12 26.98
C ALA A 44 24.96 44.12 27.53
N ASP A 45 24.70 43.36 28.58
CA ASP A 45 23.37 43.27 29.22
C ASP A 45 23.23 44.31 30.32
N THR A 46 22.44 45.35 30.03
CA THR A 46 22.11 46.42 30.97
C THR A 46 21.27 45.96 32.16
N THR A 47 20.59 44.83 32.04
CA THR A 47 19.76 44.23 33.10
C THR A 47 20.59 43.40 34.10
N GLY A 48 21.82 43.04 33.74
CA GLY A 48 22.75 42.27 34.55
C GLY A 48 22.31 40.82 34.86
N VAL A 49 21.33 40.30 34.13
CA VAL A 49 20.74 38.98 34.30
C VAL A 49 21.49 37.91 33.47
N THR A 50 22.03 38.30 32.30
CA THR A 50 22.70 37.35 31.41
C THR A 50 24.12 37.08 31.89
N LEU A 51 24.46 35.83 32.12
CA LEU A 51 25.80 35.35 32.44
C LEU A 51 26.45 34.72 31.19
N PHE A 52 27.69 35.03 30.94
CA PHE A 52 28.49 34.34 29.92
C PHE A 52 29.57 33.47 30.56
N GLY A 53 30.02 32.43 29.88
CA GLY A 53 31.03 31.51 30.38
C GLY A 53 30.58 30.77 31.65
N THR A 54 29.27 30.41 31.72
CA THR A 54 28.67 29.65 32.82
C THR A 54 29.33 28.29 32.98
N PRO A 55 29.40 27.77 34.24
CA PRO A 55 30.04 26.51 34.53
C PRO A 55 29.45 25.35 33.72
N VAL A 56 30.30 24.62 33.02
CA VAL A 56 29.99 23.39 32.31
C VAL A 56 30.83 22.27 32.94
N PHE A 57 30.15 21.34 33.60
CA PHE A 57 30.77 20.18 34.19
C PHE A 57 30.45 18.92 33.39
N SER A 58 31.48 18.18 32.98
CA SER A 58 31.36 16.95 32.27
C SER A 58 31.96 15.81 33.06
N MET A 59 31.28 14.67 33.12
CA MET A 59 31.78 13.47 33.75
C MET A 59 31.33 12.24 32.93
N GLY A 60 32.26 11.64 32.22
CA GLY A 60 31.94 10.60 31.26
C GLY A 60 31.06 11.13 30.11
N SER A 61 29.88 10.56 29.93
CA SER A 61 28.88 11.02 28.93
C SER A 61 28.00 12.16 29.45
N ASP A 62 27.94 12.39 30.73
CA ASP A 62 27.00 13.34 31.34
C ASP A 62 27.56 14.75 31.30
N LYS A 63 26.73 15.71 30.89
CA LYS A 63 27.05 17.12 30.82
C LYS A 63 26.04 17.93 31.67
N TYR A 64 26.58 18.80 32.55
CA TYR A 64 25.78 19.66 33.42
C TYR A 64 26.19 21.12 33.14
N GLU A 65 25.25 21.91 32.72
CA GLU A 65 25.42 23.36 32.57
C GLU A 65 24.72 24.03 33.74
N SER A 66 25.28 25.09 34.31
CA SER A 66 24.72 25.73 35.50
C SER A 66 25.17 27.18 35.62
N ASP A 67 24.45 28.00 36.41
CA ASP A 67 24.87 29.36 36.70
C ASP A 67 26.00 29.40 37.71
N THR A 68 25.92 28.58 38.76
CA THR A 68 26.94 28.42 39.78
C THR A 68 27.10 26.97 40.21
N MET A 69 28.30 26.55 40.50
CA MET A 69 28.61 25.22 40.92
C MET A 69 29.65 25.22 42.06
N ALA A 70 29.37 24.43 43.06
CA ALA A 70 30.33 24.07 44.11
C ALA A 70 30.52 22.54 44.05
N PHE A 71 31.76 22.08 43.79
CA PHE A 71 32.04 20.64 43.65
C PHE A 71 33.30 20.24 44.40
N ASN A 72 33.23 19.18 45.16
CA ASN A 72 34.38 18.59 45.85
C ASN A 72 34.88 17.36 45.14
N PHE A 73 36.04 17.45 44.52
CA PHE A 73 36.60 16.38 43.66
C PHE A 73 36.93 15.11 44.45
N LYS A 74 37.31 15.25 45.72
CA LYS A 74 37.65 14.10 46.58
C LYS A 74 36.45 13.35 47.09
N THR A 75 35.38 14.06 47.53
CA THR A 75 34.18 13.43 48.04
C THR A 75 33.12 13.22 46.99
N LYS A 76 33.30 13.73 45.76
CA LYS A 76 32.35 13.71 44.62
C LYS A 76 30.98 14.31 44.96
N LYS A 77 30.91 15.16 46.01
CA LYS A 77 29.69 15.91 46.37
C LYS A 77 29.66 17.23 45.61
N GLY A 78 28.47 17.59 45.12
CA GLY A 78 28.27 18.85 44.42
C GLY A 78 26.97 19.54 44.84
N LEU A 79 27.00 20.88 44.84
CA LEU A 79 25.82 21.72 44.94
C LEU A 79 25.81 22.63 43.71
N ILE A 80 24.72 22.63 42.97
CA ILE A 80 24.62 23.26 41.65
C ILE A 80 23.34 24.08 41.62
N SER A 81 23.46 25.33 41.20
CA SER A 81 22.28 26.21 41.02
C SER A 81 21.94 26.39 39.55
N ASN A 82 20.64 26.40 39.25
CA ASN A 82 20.10 26.52 37.89
C ASN A 82 20.72 25.53 36.92
N VAL A 83 20.72 24.25 37.29
CA VAL A 83 21.31 23.19 36.47
C VAL A 83 20.43 22.89 35.27
N TYR A 84 21.06 22.69 34.12
CA TYR A 84 20.51 22.11 32.92
C TYR A 84 21.33 20.87 32.53
N THR A 85 20.64 19.76 32.36
CA THR A 85 21.29 18.50 31.95
C THR A 85 20.39 17.72 31.04
N GLN A 86 20.96 17.12 30.02
CA GLN A 86 20.29 16.18 29.16
C GLN A 86 20.54 14.78 29.72
N GLN A 87 19.47 14.05 29.97
CA GLN A 87 19.50 12.67 30.36
C GLN A 87 18.76 11.86 29.32
N GLU A 88 19.53 11.18 28.44
CA GLU A 88 19.04 10.45 27.28
C GLU A 88 18.15 11.31 26.35
N ASP A 89 16.84 11.03 26.26
CA ASP A 89 15.89 11.78 25.44
C ASP A 89 15.16 12.91 26.20
N GLY A 90 15.46 13.12 27.48
CA GLY A 90 14.83 14.14 28.30
C GLY A 90 15.79 15.22 28.77
N PHE A 91 15.25 16.39 29.01
CA PHE A 91 15.96 17.57 29.55
C PHE A 91 15.46 17.87 30.96
N LEU A 92 16.37 18.02 31.88
CA LEU A 92 16.09 18.30 33.26
C LEU A 92 16.72 19.66 33.64
N ARG A 93 15.87 20.54 34.15
CA ARG A 93 16.29 21.82 34.74
C ARG A 93 15.92 21.83 36.21
N SER A 94 16.69 22.47 37.07
CA SER A 94 16.35 22.61 38.47
C SER A 94 17.02 23.83 39.08
N GLU A 95 16.32 24.51 39.99
CA GLU A 95 16.87 25.66 40.69
C GLU A 95 18.04 25.25 41.60
N ILE A 96 17.85 24.19 42.36
CA ILE A 96 18.88 23.68 43.27
C ILE A 96 19.03 22.18 43.06
N SER A 97 20.27 21.78 42.84
CA SER A 97 20.64 20.37 42.67
C SER A 97 21.78 20.01 43.60
N LYS A 98 21.67 18.88 44.31
CA LYS A 98 22.70 18.32 45.17
C LYS A 98 23.11 16.93 44.68
N ARG A 99 24.36 16.79 44.33
CA ARG A 99 24.93 15.49 43.91
C ARG A 99 25.58 14.80 45.13
N SER A 100 25.23 13.52 45.29
CA SER A 100 25.79 12.65 46.33
C SER A 100 26.99 11.88 45.82
N PRO A 101 27.85 11.31 46.70
CA PRO A 101 29.02 10.53 46.30
C PRO A 101 28.71 9.29 45.41
N ASN A 102 27.55 8.68 45.63
CA ASN A 102 27.04 7.54 44.88
C ASN A 102 26.50 7.91 43.48
N GLY A 103 26.59 9.21 43.10
CA GLY A 103 26.11 9.69 41.81
C GLY A 103 24.64 10.07 41.74
N GLU A 104 23.86 9.85 42.79
CA GLU A 104 22.47 10.28 42.86
C GLU A 104 22.38 11.81 42.97
N ILE A 105 21.37 12.39 42.28
CA ILE A 105 21.12 13.83 42.26
C ILE A 105 19.77 14.11 42.89
N PHE A 106 19.76 14.99 43.90
CA PHE A 106 18.55 15.46 44.52
C PHE A 106 18.24 16.86 43.99
N LEU A 107 17.00 17.05 43.55
CA LEU A 107 16.52 18.28 42.91
C LEU A 107 15.43 18.92 43.75
N GLN A 108 15.41 20.23 43.73
CA GLN A 108 14.33 21.07 44.24
C GLN A 108 13.89 22.02 43.11
N HIS A 109 12.57 22.18 42.94
CA HIS A 109 11.95 22.94 41.85
C HIS A 109 12.46 22.53 40.47
N GLY A 110 12.33 21.24 40.19
CA GLY A 110 12.76 20.67 38.91
C GLY A 110 11.71 20.85 37.80
N ARG A 111 12.19 20.94 36.55
CA ARG A 111 11.37 20.89 35.35
C ARG A 111 11.91 19.76 34.46
N TYR A 112 11.09 18.80 34.16
CA TYR A 112 11.43 17.72 33.27
C TYR A 112 10.64 17.87 31.98
N THR A 113 11.31 17.84 30.84
CA THR A 113 10.70 17.92 29.50
C THR A 113 11.45 17.04 28.49
N THR A 114 10.79 16.63 27.43
CA THR A 114 11.41 16.00 26.26
C THR A 114 11.47 16.98 25.09
N CYS A 115 11.10 18.24 25.29
CA CYS A 115 11.28 19.32 24.33
C CYS A 115 12.70 19.86 24.44
N ASP A 116 13.44 19.93 23.32
CA ASP A 116 14.81 20.41 23.24
C ASP A 116 14.90 21.94 23.08
N ALA A 117 13.77 22.65 23.09
CA ALA A 117 13.74 24.08 23.02
C ALA A 117 14.31 24.71 24.33
N LYS A 118 14.96 25.87 24.19
CA LYS A 118 15.48 26.61 25.32
C LYS A 118 14.35 26.96 26.31
N ASP A 119 13.20 27.36 25.80
CA ASP A 119 11.94 27.52 26.53
C ASP A 119 10.98 26.45 26.06
N PRO A 120 10.77 25.36 26.82
CA PRO A 120 10.00 24.22 26.38
C PRO A 120 8.51 24.54 26.42
N ASP A 121 7.77 24.10 25.34
CA ASP A 121 6.34 24.25 25.22
C ASP A 121 5.56 23.49 26.30
N PHE A 122 6.16 22.48 26.90
CA PHE A 122 5.60 21.72 28.01
C PHE A 122 6.68 21.18 28.93
N TYR A 123 6.36 21.05 30.19
CA TYR A 123 7.22 20.41 31.19
C TYR A 123 6.43 19.89 32.39
N ILE A 124 6.97 18.89 33.03
CA ILE A 124 6.48 18.41 34.32
C ILE A 124 7.23 19.21 35.41
N ALA A 125 6.50 20.02 36.17
CA ALA A 125 7.05 20.73 37.31
C ALA A 125 7.14 19.77 38.50
N LEU A 126 8.33 19.59 39.02
CA LEU A 126 8.67 18.68 40.10
C LEU A 126 9.00 19.47 41.36
N SER A 127 8.25 19.33 42.43
CA SER A 127 8.57 20.01 43.69
C SER A 127 9.89 19.50 44.25
N ARG A 128 10.09 18.20 44.29
CA ARG A 128 11.32 17.52 44.70
C ARG A 128 11.49 16.26 43.87
N ALA A 129 12.72 15.95 43.49
CA ALA A 129 13.01 14.70 42.80
C ALA A 129 14.38 14.14 43.16
N LYS A 130 14.53 12.83 43.00
CA LYS A 130 15.76 12.09 43.12
C LYS A 130 16.03 11.43 41.75
N VAL A 131 17.14 11.82 41.13
CA VAL A 131 17.61 11.27 39.87
C VAL A 131 18.64 10.21 40.11
N ARG A 132 18.47 9.04 39.55
CA ARG A 132 19.49 8.00 39.39
C ARG A 132 19.91 7.98 37.96
N PRO A 133 21.06 8.60 37.60
CA PRO A 133 21.49 8.68 36.17
C PRO A 133 21.48 7.33 35.49
N GLY A 134 20.94 7.28 34.27
CA GLY A 134 20.79 6.04 33.45
C GLY A 134 19.79 5.01 33.98
N LYS A 135 19.08 5.30 35.08
CA LYS A 135 18.04 4.40 35.64
C LYS A 135 16.66 5.03 35.67
N GLU A 136 16.45 6.00 36.55
CA GLU A 136 15.11 6.54 36.81
C GLU A 136 15.13 7.90 37.46
N VAL A 137 14.06 8.66 37.35
CA VAL A 137 13.73 9.81 38.17
C VAL A 137 12.55 9.45 39.07
N VAL A 138 12.74 9.54 40.40
CA VAL A 138 11.65 9.40 41.38
C VAL A 138 11.31 10.79 41.87
N PHE A 139 10.05 11.17 41.86
CA PHE A 139 9.62 12.52 42.21
C PHE A 139 8.46 12.52 43.18
N GLY A 140 8.39 13.59 44.00
CA GLY A 140 7.25 13.92 44.88
C GLY A 140 6.15 14.64 44.11
N PRO A 141 5.43 15.57 44.76
CA PRO A 141 4.35 16.27 44.07
C PRO A 141 4.80 16.93 42.78
N ALA A 142 4.09 16.58 41.67
CA ALA A 142 4.37 17.08 40.34
C ALA A 142 3.07 17.44 39.61
N TYR A 143 3.16 18.43 38.72
CA TYR A 143 2.06 18.82 37.85
C TYR A 143 2.58 19.16 36.45
N LEU A 144 1.72 19.03 35.49
CA LEU A 144 2.03 19.28 34.07
C LEU A 144 1.76 20.75 33.75
N VAL A 145 2.71 21.40 33.09
CA VAL A 145 2.60 22.76 32.57
C VAL A 145 2.69 22.69 31.05
N VAL A 146 1.77 23.37 30.37
CA VAL A 146 1.73 23.43 28.91
C VAL A 146 1.58 24.91 28.51
N ALA A 147 2.48 25.41 27.68
CA ALA A 147 2.54 26.81 27.28
C ALA A 147 2.45 27.76 28.50
N ASP A 148 3.22 27.45 29.56
CA ASP A 148 3.28 28.12 30.82
C ASP A 148 1.97 28.13 31.66
N VAL A 149 0.95 27.37 31.22
CA VAL A 149 -0.30 27.22 31.96
C VAL A 149 -0.25 25.90 32.75
N PRO A 150 -0.33 25.95 34.11
CA PRO A 150 -0.40 24.74 34.91
C PRO A 150 -1.74 24.05 34.74
N LEU A 151 -1.71 22.74 34.43
CA LEU A 151 -2.92 21.94 34.35
C LEU A 151 -3.39 21.49 35.73
N PRO A 152 -4.71 21.34 35.98
CA PRO A 152 -5.30 21.05 37.27
C PRO A 152 -5.08 19.60 37.76
N PHE A 153 -4.11 18.90 37.22
CA PHE A 153 -3.79 17.53 37.59
C PHE A 153 -2.44 17.48 38.27
N ALA A 154 -2.42 17.15 39.57
CA ALA A 154 -1.21 16.92 40.32
C ALA A 154 -1.04 15.44 40.65
N ILE A 155 0.17 14.93 40.50
CA ILE A 155 0.56 13.59 40.89
C ILE A 155 1.33 13.68 42.21
N PRO A 156 0.85 13.08 43.32
CA PRO A 156 1.52 13.22 44.62
C PRO A 156 2.88 12.54 44.67
N TYR A 157 3.07 11.46 43.88
CA TYR A 157 4.28 10.67 43.81
C TYR A 157 4.35 9.89 42.49
N GLY A 158 5.53 9.79 41.90
CA GLY A 158 5.73 9.04 40.67
C GLY A 158 7.20 8.80 40.33
N PHE A 159 7.42 8.09 39.21
CA PHE A 159 8.75 7.90 38.67
C PHE A 159 8.70 7.78 37.14
N PHE A 160 9.79 8.16 36.45
CA PHE A 160 10.02 7.80 35.05
C PHE A 160 11.33 7.05 34.89
N PRO A 161 11.36 5.93 34.21
CA PRO A 161 12.58 5.23 33.91
C PRO A 161 13.36 5.92 32.78
N PHE A 162 14.66 6.05 32.90
CA PHE A 162 15.56 6.36 31.79
C PHE A 162 16.00 5.06 31.14
N THR A 163 15.16 4.47 30.31
CA THR A 163 15.51 3.24 29.66
C THR A 163 15.39 3.41 28.15
N LYS A 164 16.41 2.99 27.40
CA LYS A 164 16.36 2.86 25.93
C LYS A 164 15.48 1.70 25.47
N SER A 165 15.06 0.86 26.41
CA SER A 165 14.21 -0.30 26.19
C SER A 165 12.75 0.02 26.49
N TYR A 166 11.84 -0.73 25.89
CA TYR A 166 10.40 -0.63 26.16
C TYR A 166 10.11 -0.76 27.65
N SER A 167 9.23 0.07 28.17
CA SER A 167 8.68 -0.09 29.52
C SER A 167 7.17 -0.27 29.46
N SER A 168 6.66 -1.18 30.29
CA SER A 168 5.22 -1.34 30.49
C SER A 168 4.64 -0.13 31.22
N GLY A 169 3.38 0.22 30.91
CA GLY A 169 2.75 1.38 31.52
C GLY A 169 1.27 1.53 31.16
N PHE A 170 0.61 2.43 31.86
CA PHE A 170 -0.77 2.80 31.62
C PHE A 170 -0.90 3.70 30.40
N ILE A 171 -1.93 3.46 29.59
CA ILE A 171 -2.34 4.30 28.47
C ILE A 171 -3.54 5.12 28.94
N MET A 172 -3.40 6.45 28.92
CA MET A 172 -4.46 7.34 29.35
C MET A 172 -5.62 7.32 28.35
N PRO A 173 -6.87 7.22 28.83
CA PRO A 173 -8.04 7.23 27.95
C PRO A 173 -8.26 8.62 27.33
N THR A 174 -8.83 8.64 26.13
CA THR A 174 -9.45 9.83 25.56
C THR A 174 -10.87 9.97 26.10
N TYR A 175 -11.27 11.18 26.37
CA TYR A 175 -12.63 11.50 26.81
C TYR A 175 -13.36 12.37 25.77
N GLY A 176 -14.65 12.32 25.79
CA GLY A 176 -15.50 13.12 24.91
C GLY A 176 -16.96 12.75 25.08
N ASP A 177 -17.80 13.25 24.21
CA ASP A 177 -19.23 12.96 24.18
C ASP A 177 -19.69 12.56 22.79
N GLU A 178 -20.72 11.76 22.74
CA GLU A 178 -21.42 11.32 21.55
C GLU A 178 -22.92 11.33 21.79
N SER A 179 -23.68 11.92 20.86
CA SER A 179 -25.13 12.10 20.99
C SER A 179 -25.90 10.79 21.27
N ASN A 180 -25.48 9.70 20.63
CA ASN A 180 -26.18 8.41 20.69
C ASN A 180 -25.80 7.54 21.88
N ARG A 181 -24.56 7.65 22.36
CA ARG A 181 -23.99 6.77 23.41
C ARG A 181 -23.60 7.53 24.68
N GLY A 182 -23.65 8.87 24.67
CA GLY A 182 -23.32 9.73 25.80
C GLY A 182 -21.82 9.99 25.96
N PHE A 183 -21.38 10.39 27.13
CA PHE A 183 -19.97 10.62 27.46
C PHE A 183 -19.18 9.29 27.38
N TYR A 184 -17.95 9.38 26.94
CA TYR A 184 -17.07 8.24 26.82
C TYR A 184 -15.67 8.45 27.37
N LEU A 185 -15.09 7.32 27.81
CA LEU A 185 -13.65 7.14 27.98
C LEU A 185 -13.23 6.02 27.04
N ARG A 186 -12.29 6.31 26.13
CA ARG A 186 -11.88 5.38 25.08
C ARG A 186 -10.37 5.25 25.02
N ASP A 187 -9.93 4.08 24.47
CA ASP A 187 -8.53 3.80 24.19
C ASP A 187 -7.63 3.88 25.43
N GLY A 188 -8.21 3.78 26.64
CA GLY A 188 -7.49 3.66 27.89
C GLY A 188 -7.14 2.21 28.19
N GLY A 189 -5.99 1.98 28.84
CA GLY A 189 -5.61 0.61 29.16
C GLY A 189 -4.19 0.45 29.66
N TYR A 190 -3.57 -0.66 29.27
CA TYR A 190 -2.22 -0.97 29.69
C TYR A 190 -1.36 -1.52 28.53
N TYR A 191 -0.15 -1.03 28.43
CA TYR A 191 0.87 -1.49 27.52
C TYR A 191 1.83 -2.44 28.24
N PHE A 192 1.96 -3.65 27.71
CA PHE A 192 2.89 -4.67 28.19
C PHE A 192 4.10 -4.73 27.25
N ALA A 193 5.25 -4.33 27.75
CA ALA A 193 6.52 -4.54 27.09
C ALA A 193 7.03 -5.94 27.44
N ILE A 194 6.57 -6.96 26.68
CA ILE A 194 6.86 -8.35 26.99
C ILE A 194 8.32 -8.67 26.71
N SER A 195 8.85 -8.21 25.58
CA SER A 195 10.25 -8.39 25.20
C SER A 195 10.63 -7.44 24.07
N ASP A 196 11.91 -7.36 23.72
CA ASP A 196 12.41 -6.59 22.56
C ASP A 196 11.79 -7.04 21.21
N LYS A 197 11.09 -8.16 21.20
CA LYS A 197 10.52 -8.77 19.99
C LYS A 197 9.01 -8.79 19.96
N MET A 198 8.34 -8.47 21.06
CA MET A 198 6.90 -8.59 21.20
C MET A 198 6.37 -7.60 22.23
N ASP A 199 5.30 -6.90 21.86
CA ASP A 199 4.51 -6.03 22.74
C ASP A 199 3.03 -6.42 22.73
N LEU A 200 2.29 -5.96 23.72
CA LEU A 200 0.85 -6.14 23.81
C LEU A 200 0.21 -4.88 24.41
N LYS A 201 -0.82 -4.35 23.77
CA LYS A 201 -1.70 -3.30 24.26
C LYS A 201 -3.08 -3.89 24.56
N LEU A 202 -3.55 -3.71 25.77
CA LEU A 202 -4.94 -3.99 26.12
C LEU A 202 -5.64 -2.67 26.37
N LEU A 203 -6.68 -2.37 25.58
CA LEU A 203 -7.40 -1.11 25.64
C LEU A 203 -8.88 -1.37 25.88
N GLY A 204 -9.50 -0.48 26.65
CA GLY A 204 -10.92 -0.50 26.94
C GLY A 204 -11.61 0.78 26.53
N GLU A 205 -12.90 0.70 26.31
CA GLU A 205 -13.79 1.84 26.10
C GLU A 205 -15.10 1.64 26.85
N ILE A 206 -15.60 2.71 27.42
CA ILE A 206 -16.88 2.73 28.13
C ILE A 206 -17.66 4.00 27.81
N TYR A 207 -18.96 3.89 27.78
CA TYR A 207 -19.90 4.96 27.48
C TYR A 207 -21.00 5.03 28.54
N THR A 208 -21.47 6.21 28.85
CA THR A 208 -22.47 6.41 29.93
C THR A 208 -23.81 5.75 29.67
N LYS A 209 -24.23 5.54 28.39
CA LYS A 209 -25.46 4.82 28.05
C LYS A 209 -25.29 3.28 28.03
N GLY A 210 -24.16 2.74 28.49
CA GLY A 210 -23.94 1.31 28.72
C GLY A 210 -23.24 0.57 27.57
N SER A 211 -22.77 1.27 26.54
CA SER A 211 -21.84 0.70 25.55
C SER A 211 -20.46 0.49 26.17
N TRP A 212 -19.81 -0.58 25.77
CA TRP A 212 -18.42 -0.85 26.17
C TRP A 212 -17.69 -1.68 25.11
N GLY A 213 -16.38 -1.61 25.10
CA GLY A 213 -15.54 -2.38 24.21
C GLY A 213 -14.19 -2.73 24.84
N LEU A 214 -13.59 -3.78 24.33
CA LEU A 214 -12.23 -4.21 24.66
C LEU A 214 -11.47 -4.47 23.37
N SER A 215 -10.22 -4.08 23.34
CA SER A 215 -9.32 -4.37 22.23
C SER A 215 -7.95 -4.80 22.73
N ALA A 216 -7.32 -5.70 21.96
CA ALA A 216 -5.97 -6.17 22.16
C ALA A 216 -5.19 -5.94 20.86
N ALA A 217 -4.05 -5.27 20.93
CA ALA A 217 -3.14 -5.06 19.83
C ALA A 217 -1.75 -5.57 20.20
N MET A 218 -1.17 -6.41 19.38
CA MET A 218 0.12 -7.03 19.60
C MET A 218 0.98 -6.85 18.35
N ASN A 219 2.23 -6.42 18.52
CA ASN A 219 3.22 -6.47 17.46
C ASN A 219 4.32 -7.45 17.86
N TYR A 220 4.81 -8.19 16.88
CA TYR A 220 5.93 -9.09 17.09
C TYR A 220 6.88 -9.06 15.89
N THR A 221 8.18 -9.10 16.18
CA THR A 221 9.21 -9.07 15.15
C THR A 221 10.43 -9.87 15.57
N LYS A 222 10.98 -10.62 14.63
CA LYS A 222 12.28 -11.27 14.79
C LYS A 222 13.12 -10.96 13.55
N ARG A 223 14.13 -10.11 13.71
CA ARG A 223 14.97 -9.62 12.62
C ARG A 223 15.47 -10.78 11.76
N TYR A 224 15.36 -10.66 10.44
CA TYR A 224 15.70 -11.67 9.43
C TYR A 224 14.88 -12.98 9.50
N ARG A 225 13.79 -13.03 10.26
CA ARG A 225 12.91 -14.20 10.31
C ARG A 225 11.46 -13.89 9.99
N PHE A 226 10.84 -13.01 10.76
CA PHE A 226 9.44 -12.65 10.55
C PHE A 226 9.10 -11.34 11.25
N ASN A 227 8.03 -10.72 10.79
CA ASN A 227 7.34 -9.63 11.46
C ASN A 227 5.83 -9.83 11.32
N GLY A 228 5.09 -9.27 12.25
CA GLY A 228 3.64 -9.32 12.19
C GLY A 228 2.98 -8.46 13.25
N SER A 229 1.68 -8.31 13.10
CA SER A 229 0.80 -7.64 14.05
C SER A 229 -0.50 -8.42 14.19
N PHE A 230 -1.06 -8.41 15.38
CA PHE A 230 -2.36 -8.97 15.67
C PHE A 230 -3.21 -7.94 16.38
N TYR A 231 -4.45 -7.79 15.95
CA TYR A 231 -5.43 -6.91 16.56
C TYR A 231 -6.74 -7.66 16.71
N ALA A 232 -7.33 -7.63 17.89
CA ALA A 232 -8.66 -8.16 18.16
C ALA A 232 -9.44 -7.10 18.93
N SER A 233 -10.71 -6.90 18.56
CA SER A 233 -11.60 -5.97 19.23
C SER A 233 -12.98 -6.55 19.33
N PHE A 234 -13.61 -6.35 20.49
CA PHE A 234 -15.00 -6.70 20.75
C PHE A 234 -15.72 -5.46 21.26
N GLN A 235 -16.91 -5.20 20.74
CA GLN A 235 -17.75 -4.08 21.12
C GLN A 235 -19.17 -4.54 21.40
N ASN A 236 -19.74 -4.07 22.50
CA ASN A 236 -21.16 -4.18 22.83
C ASN A 236 -21.76 -2.77 22.77
N THR A 237 -22.36 -2.43 21.65
CA THR A 237 -22.91 -1.10 21.39
C THR A 237 -24.38 -1.06 21.79
N GLN A 238 -24.75 -0.05 22.60
CA GLN A 238 -26.12 0.26 22.98
C GLN A 238 -26.41 1.68 22.54
N THR A 239 -27.47 1.87 21.79
CA THR A 239 -27.92 3.20 21.33
C THR A 239 -29.39 3.40 21.70
N GLY A 240 -29.76 4.64 21.97
CA GLY A 240 -31.07 4.97 22.53
C GLY A 240 -31.15 4.76 24.03
N ASP A 241 -32.27 5.07 24.61
CA ASP A 241 -32.52 4.90 26.04
C ASP A 241 -33.32 3.63 26.33
N LYS A 242 -32.95 2.88 27.37
CA LYS A 242 -33.63 1.62 27.72
C LYS A 242 -35.12 1.86 27.95
N GLY A 243 -35.95 1.08 27.28
CA GLY A 243 -37.40 1.17 27.31
C GLY A 243 -38.01 2.06 26.25
N MET A 244 -37.23 2.76 25.42
CA MET A 244 -37.70 3.52 24.29
C MET A 244 -37.66 2.69 22.99
N PRO A 245 -38.50 3.00 22.00
CA PRO A 245 -38.56 2.23 20.73
C PRO A 245 -37.27 2.29 19.91
N ASP A 246 -36.41 3.28 20.13
CA ASP A 246 -35.12 3.47 19.47
C ASP A 246 -33.97 2.73 20.14
N PHE A 247 -34.22 2.00 21.26
CA PHE A 247 -33.20 1.22 21.92
C PHE A 247 -32.73 0.06 21.05
N THR A 248 -31.44 0.05 20.74
CA THR A 248 -30.83 -1.08 20.03
C THR A 248 -29.58 -1.55 20.75
N ARG A 249 -29.32 -2.85 20.68
CA ARG A 249 -28.13 -3.49 21.21
C ARG A 249 -27.47 -4.34 20.13
N SER A 250 -26.22 -4.10 19.84
CA SER A 250 -25.44 -4.83 18.85
C SER A 250 -24.12 -5.29 19.45
N LYS A 251 -23.77 -6.54 19.19
CA LYS A 251 -22.45 -7.09 19.51
C LYS A 251 -21.67 -7.20 18.22
N SER A 252 -20.46 -6.70 18.19
CA SER A 252 -19.59 -6.72 17.03
C SER A 252 -18.15 -7.02 17.41
N PHE A 253 -17.44 -7.68 16.52
CA PHE A 253 -16.02 -7.96 16.72
C PHE A 253 -15.23 -7.81 15.43
N LYS A 254 -13.91 -7.60 15.57
CA LYS A 254 -12.97 -7.49 14.49
C LYS A 254 -11.67 -8.19 14.86
N ILE A 255 -11.12 -8.94 13.91
CA ILE A 255 -9.82 -9.58 14.02
C ILE A 255 -9.00 -9.19 12.81
N GLN A 256 -7.81 -8.68 13.06
CA GLN A 256 -6.82 -8.40 12.02
C GLN A 256 -5.52 -9.09 12.40
N TRP A 257 -4.95 -9.80 11.45
CA TRP A 257 -3.66 -10.44 11.64
C TRP A 257 -2.83 -10.27 10.38
N SER A 258 -1.68 -9.67 10.55
CA SER A 258 -0.67 -9.54 9.50
C SER A 258 0.56 -10.30 9.92
N HIS A 259 1.03 -11.20 9.08
CA HIS A 259 2.26 -11.96 9.28
C HIS A 259 3.03 -12.03 7.97
N ARG A 260 4.32 -11.77 8.04
CA ARG A 260 5.22 -11.90 6.91
C ARG A 260 6.52 -12.54 7.35
N GLN A 261 6.82 -13.68 6.76
CA GLN A 261 8.13 -14.31 6.90
C GLN A 261 9.16 -13.61 6.02
N ASP A 262 10.36 -13.37 6.54
CA ASP A 262 11.50 -12.83 5.79
C ASP A 262 12.09 -13.93 4.89
N GLN A 263 12.40 -13.60 3.64
CA GLN A 263 13.02 -14.53 2.70
C GLN A 263 14.37 -15.08 3.19
N LYS A 264 15.06 -14.32 4.04
CA LYS A 264 16.32 -14.77 4.66
C LYS A 264 16.13 -15.86 5.71
N ALA A 265 14.92 -16.05 6.23
CA ALA A 265 14.62 -17.09 7.22
C ALA A 265 14.64 -18.48 6.61
N ASN A 266 14.04 -18.60 5.43
CA ASN A 266 14.05 -19.82 4.62
C ASN A 266 13.83 -19.44 3.16
N PRO A 267 14.82 -19.57 2.27
CA PRO A 267 14.70 -19.22 0.86
C PRO A 267 13.75 -20.15 0.09
N TYR A 268 13.43 -21.32 0.63
CA TYR A 268 12.61 -22.33 -0.03
C TYR A 268 11.15 -22.37 0.46
N SER A 269 10.86 -21.71 1.58
CA SER A 269 9.51 -21.69 2.15
C SER A 269 9.16 -20.31 2.65
N SER A 270 7.95 -19.88 2.36
CA SER A 270 7.41 -18.60 2.82
C SER A 270 6.01 -18.76 3.42
N LEU A 271 5.76 -18.03 4.49
CA LEU A 271 4.45 -17.90 5.11
C LEU A 271 4.08 -16.43 5.18
N SER A 272 2.90 -16.09 4.70
CA SER A 272 2.32 -14.76 4.85
C SER A 272 0.85 -14.84 5.20
N ALA A 273 0.39 -13.91 6.02
CA ALA A 273 -1.01 -13.80 6.39
C ALA A 273 -1.44 -12.33 6.39
N SER A 274 -2.61 -12.08 5.83
CA SER A 274 -3.30 -10.81 5.87
C SER A 274 -4.77 -11.09 6.16
N VAL A 275 -5.11 -11.17 7.44
CA VAL A 275 -6.47 -11.45 7.90
C VAL A 275 -7.14 -10.15 8.32
N ASN A 276 -8.32 -9.89 7.78
CA ASN A 276 -9.16 -8.75 8.13
C ASN A 276 -10.61 -9.22 8.20
N PHE A 277 -10.98 -9.76 9.33
CA PHE A 277 -12.30 -10.32 9.58
C PHE A 277 -13.06 -9.46 10.58
N ALA A 278 -14.31 -9.13 10.29
CA ALA A 278 -15.16 -8.40 11.22
C ALA A 278 -16.64 -8.74 10.98
N THR A 279 -17.45 -8.58 12.01
CA THR A 279 -18.91 -8.61 11.82
C THR A 279 -19.37 -7.45 10.92
N SER A 280 -20.43 -7.67 10.15
CA SER A 280 -20.95 -6.68 9.20
C SER A 280 -21.37 -5.34 9.86
N SER A 281 -21.72 -5.37 11.14
CA SER A 281 -22.09 -4.22 11.95
C SER A 281 -20.89 -3.45 12.55
N TYR A 282 -19.68 -4.02 12.55
CA TYR A 282 -18.55 -3.49 13.30
C TYR A 282 -18.22 -2.04 12.92
N GLU A 283 -18.06 -1.74 11.65
CA GLU A 283 -17.64 -0.39 11.20
C GLU A 283 -18.73 0.66 11.43
N ARG A 284 -19.99 0.27 11.38
CA ARG A 284 -21.11 1.16 11.71
C ARG A 284 -21.20 1.49 13.20
N ASN A 285 -20.71 0.58 14.05
CA ASN A 285 -20.70 0.74 15.49
C ASN A 285 -19.41 1.35 16.03
N ASN A 286 -18.32 1.29 15.27
CA ASN A 286 -17.03 1.80 15.71
C ASN A 286 -16.88 3.29 15.42
N LEU A 287 -16.70 4.10 16.46
CA LEU A 287 -16.60 5.54 16.35
C LEU A 287 -15.43 5.98 15.45
N SER A 288 -14.30 5.29 15.50
CA SER A 288 -13.15 5.62 14.65
C SER A 288 -13.42 5.38 13.17
N SER A 289 -14.22 4.37 12.85
CA SER A 289 -14.62 4.04 11.48
C SER A 289 -15.63 5.02 10.91
N LEU A 290 -16.52 5.56 11.74
CA LEU A 290 -17.51 6.56 11.32
C LEU A 290 -16.90 7.84 10.75
N TYR A 291 -15.67 8.14 11.12
CA TYR A 291 -14.92 9.31 10.61
C TYR A 291 -13.90 8.97 9.52
N ASN A 292 -13.86 7.72 9.08
CA ASN A 292 -13.02 7.27 7.98
C ASN A 292 -13.91 6.78 6.82
N PRO A 293 -14.14 7.61 5.80
CA PRO A 293 -15.00 7.28 4.68
C PRO A 293 -14.59 6.01 3.94
N GLN A 294 -13.30 5.78 3.79
CA GLN A 294 -12.77 4.59 3.10
C GLN A 294 -13.14 3.31 3.85
N THR A 295 -13.00 3.32 5.18
CA THR A 295 -13.36 2.18 6.01
C THR A 295 -14.88 1.97 6.04
N LEU A 296 -15.64 3.06 6.13
CA LEU A 296 -17.10 3.00 6.21
C LEU A 296 -17.74 2.56 4.89
N THR A 297 -17.19 2.98 3.74
CA THR A 297 -17.69 2.62 2.42
C THR A 297 -17.17 1.29 1.90
N GLN A 298 -16.25 0.66 2.60
CA GLN A 298 -15.73 -0.65 2.21
C GLN A 298 -16.83 -1.70 2.23
N SER A 299 -17.29 -2.10 1.06
CA SER A 299 -18.36 -3.11 0.92
C SER A 299 -17.84 -4.54 1.02
N THR A 300 -16.56 -4.77 0.76
CA THR A 300 -15.94 -6.09 0.79
C THR A 300 -14.68 -6.09 1.64
N ARG A 301 -14.44 -7.19 2.37
CA ARG A 301 -13.22 -7.45 3.12
C ARG A 301 -12.61 -8.75 2.66
N THR A 302 -11.32 -8.73 2.46
CA THR A 302 -10.59 -9.94 2.06
C THR A 302 -9.58 -10.33 3.14
N SER A 303 -9.48 -11.62 3.37
CA SER A 303 -8.48 -12.21 4.23
C SER A 303 -7.78 -13.32 3.48
N SER A 304 -6.46 -13.40 3.59
CA SER A 304 -5.68 -14.46 2.97
C SER A 304 -4.57 -14.92 3.89
N VAL A 305 -4.36 -16.23 3.93
CA VAL A 305 -3.20 -16.87 4.54
C VAL A 305 -2.56 -17.71 3.46
N SER A 306 -1.32 -17.45 3.12
CA SER A 306 -0.60 -18.16 2.08
C SER A 306 0.68 -18.78 2.61
N TRP A 307 0.87 -20.03 2.28
CA TRP A 307 2.09 -20.78 2.52
C TRP A 307 2.60 -21.35 1.20
N SER A 308 3.89 -21.24 0.97
CA SER A 308 4.50 -21.84 -0.20
C SER A 308 5.83 -22.48 0.15
N THR A 309 6.16 -23.59 -0.51
CA THR A 309 7.45 -24.24 -0.39
C THR A 309 7.90 -24.79 -1.74
N THR A 310 9.18 -24.72 -2.00
CA THR A 310 9.79 -25.18 -3.24
C THR A 310 10.89 -26.18 -2.98
N PHE A 311 10.78 -27.33 -3.58
CA PHE A 311 11.78 -28.39 -3.58
C PHE A 311 12.62 -28.28 -4.86
N SER A 312 13.68 -27.49 -4.81
CA SER A 312 14.49 -27.14 -5.98
C SER A 312 15.17 -28.35 -6.63
N SER A 313 15.46 -29.42 -5.87
CA SER A 313 16.07 -30.64 -6.38
C SER A 313 15.22 -31.38 -7.44
N ILE A 314 13.90 -31.31 -7.32
CA ILE A 314 12.94 -31.96 -8.21
C ILE A 314 12.08 -30.96 -8.98
N GLY A 315 12.29 -29.66 -8.74
CA GLY A 315 11.49 -28.59 -9.37
C GLY A 315 10.02 -28.56 -8.93
N LEU A 316 9.70 -29.14 -7.77
CA LEU A 316 8.33 -29.17 -7.23
C LEU A 316 8.09 -27.94 -6.34
N SER A 317 6.99 -27.24 -6.60
CA SER A 317 6.50 -26.16 -5.76
C SER A 317 5.09 -26.51 -5.25
N LEU A 318 4.90 -26.35 -3.94
CA LEU A 318 3.63 -26.48 -3.28
C LEU A 318 3.23 -25.11 -2.75
N SER A 319 2.05 -24.64 -3.05
CA SER A 319 1.48 -23.44 -2.46
C SER A 319 0.06 -23.72 -1.96
N SER A 320 -0.22 -23.28 -0.75
CA SER A 320 -1.55 -23.39 -0.16
C SER A 320 -2.01 -22.01 0.28
N THR A 321 -3.21 -21.64 -0.14
CA THR A 321 -3.86 -20.41 0.30
C THR A 321 -5.19 -20.71 0.96
N ALA A 322 -5.51 -19.92 1.98
CA ALA A 322 -6.84 -19.83 2.53
C ALA A 322 -7.33 -18.42 2.28
N ASN A 323 -8.39 -18.28 1.52
CA ASN A 323 -8.97 -16.98 1.18
C ASN A 323 -10.38 -16.87 1.77
N LEU A 324 -10.69 -15.71 2.31
CA LEU A 324 -12.01 -15.37 2.80
C LEU A 324 -12.36 -13.98 2.31
N SER A 325 -13.51 -13.86 1.66
CA SER A 325 -14.07 -12.58 1.20
C SER A 325 -15.44 -12.39 1.85
N GLN A 326 -15.59 -11.31 2.60
CA GLN A 326 -16.84 -10.93 3.24
C GLN A 326 -17.48 -9.78 2.47
N ASN A 327 -18.77 -9.90 2.16
CA ASN A 327 -19.57 -8.79 1.66
C ASN A 327 -20.35 -8.18 2.84
N MET A 328 -20.02 -6.94 3.18
CA MET A 328 -20.57 -6.26 4.35
C MET A 328 -22.02 -5.76 4.15
N ARG A 329 -22.51 -5.75 2.90
CA ARG A 329 -23.89 -5.28 2.59
C ARG A 329 -24.93 -6.34 2.88
N ASP A 330 -24.69 -7.56 2.46
CA ASP A 330 -25.62 -8.69 2.53
C ASP A 330 -25.17 -9.80 3.51
N SER A 331 -24.07 -9.55 4.24
CA SER A 331 -23.46 -10.48 5.21
C SER A 331 -23.13 -11.86 4.59
N SER A 332 -22.78 -11.89 3.31
CA SER A 332 -22.33 -13.11 2.65
C SER A 332 -20.82 -13.28 2.78
N ILE A 333 -20.42 -14.53 2.86
CA ILE A 333 -19.01 -14.95 2.95
C ILE A 333 -18.71 -15.92 1.83
N ALA A 334 -17.71 -15.60 1.05
CA ALA A 334 -17.07 -16.54 0.12
C ALA A 334 -15.73 -16.98 0.74
N MET A 335 -15.58 -18.27 0.95
CA MET A 335 -14.37 -18.84 1.56
C MET A 335 -13.80 -19.94 0.68
N THR A 336 -12.49 -19.95 0.52
CA THR A 336 -11.74 -21.01 -0.16
C THR A 336 -10.70 -21.57 0.80
N LEU A 337 -10.80 -22.85 1.15
CA LEU A 337 -9.95 -23.52 2.12
C LEU A 337 -9.97 -25.04 1.97
N PRO A 338 -8.83 -25.69 1.68
CA PRO A 338 -7.62 -25.10 1.16
C PRO A 338 -7.74 -24.79 -0.34
N ASP A 339 -6.93 -23.88 -0.82
CA ASP A 339 -6.60 -23.72 -2.22
C ASP A 339 -5.13 -24.15 -2.37
N LEU A 340 -4.92 -25.43 -2.63
CA LEU A 340 -3.59 -26.05 -2.73
C LEU A 340 -3.20 -26.16 -4.20
N ASN A 341 -2.08 -25.59 -4.58
CA ASN A 341 -1.52 -25.75 -5.90
C ASN A 341 -0.22 -26.56 -5.87
N ILE A 342 -0.21 -27.65 -6.56
CA ILE A 342 0.94 -28.53 -6.77
C ILE A 342 1.48 -28.21 -8.16
N SER A 343 2.69 -27.70 -8.24
CA SER A 343 3.31 -27.29 -9.51
C SER A 343 4.68 -27.93 -9.66
N LEU A 344 4.86 -28.64 -10.77
CA LEU A 344 6.16 -29.14 -11.21
C LEU A 344 6.66 -28.23 -12.32
N SER A 345 7.79 -27.60 -12.09
CA SER A 345 8.42 -26.70 -13.05
C SER A 345 8.78 -27.44 -14.33
N ARG A 346 8.98 -26.68 -15.40
CA ARG A 346 9.31 -27.25 -16.70
C ARG A 346 10.51 -28.20 -16.61
N PHE A 347 10.35 -29.42 -17.10
CA PHE A 347 11.39 -30.42 -17.25
C PHE A 347 11.38 -31.02 -18.66
N TYR A 348 12.48 -31.63 -19.02
CA TYR A 348 12.69 -32.23 -20.35
C TYR A 348 12.82 -33.74 -20.18
N PRO A 349 11.71 -34.50 -20.33
CA PRO A 349 11.69 -35.93 -20.02
C PRO A 349 12.61 -36.76 -20.91
N PHE A 350 12.90 -36.30 -22.12
CA PHE A 350 13.69 -37.01 -23.12
C PHE A 350 15.12 -36.46 -23.26
N LYS A 351 15.54 -35.55 -22.38
CA LYS A 351 16.88 -34.96 -22.44
C LYS A 351 17.92 -35.96 -21.93
N ARG A 352 18.95 -36.22 -22.74
CA ARG A 352 20.07 -37.08 -22.36
C ARG A 352 20.83 -36.46 -21.17
N LYS A 353 21.21 -37.32 -20.21
CA LYS A 353 22.03 -36.88 -19.04
C LYS A 353 23.46 -36.45 -19.46
N HIS A 354 24.00 -37.08 -20.50
CA HIS A 354 25.35 -36.81 -21.06
C HIS A 354 25.20 -36.57 -22.54
N ALA A 355 24.88 -35.30 -22.92
CA ALA A 355 24.74 -34.97 -24.31
C ALA A 355 26.11 -34.76 -24.99
N VAL A 356 26.34 -35.50 -26.08
CA VAL A 356 27.50 -35.27 -26.97
C VAL A 356 26.89 -34.84 -28.33
N GLY A 357 27.33 -33.67 -28.83
CA GLY A 357 26.83 -33.07 -30.05
C GLY A 357 25.53 -32.25 -29.84
N ASP A 358 24.89 -31.86 -30.92
CA ASP A 358 23.68 -31.03 -30.92
C ASP A 358 22.48 -31.70 -30.27
N GLU A 359 21.60 -30.86 -29.67
CA GLU A 359 20.35 -31.35 -29.09
C GLU A 359 19.43 -31.89 -30.18
N ARG A 360 18.95 -33.11 -29.97
CA ARG A 360 18.00 -33.76 -30.87
C ARG A 360 16.60 -33.16 -30.72
N TRP A 361 15.75 -33.27 -31.74
CA TRP A 361 14.43 -32.65 -31.72
C TRP A 361 13.55 -33.06 -30.52
N TYR A 362 13.61 -34.32 -30.09
CA TYR A 362 12.82 -34.82 -28.95
C TYR A 362 13.35 -34.31 -27.60
N GLU A 363 14.64 -33.94 -27.49
CA GLU A 363 15.23 -33.35 -26.27
C GLU A 363 14.71 -31.94 -26.00
N LYS A 364 14.16 -31.27 -27.02
CA LYS A 364 13.52 -29.96 -26.94
C LYS A 364 12.06 -30.01 -26.46
N ILE A 365 11.53 -31.23 -26.25
CA ILE A 365 10.18 -31.41 -25.73
C ILE A 365 10.23 -31.24 -24.21
N SER A 366 9.44 -30.30 -23.73
CA SER A 366 9.30 -29.98 -22.32
C SER A 366 7.91 -30.28 -21.81
N MET A 367 7.82 -30.66 -20.56
CA MET A 367 6.58 -30.88 -19.85
C MET A 367 6.60 -30.07 -18.55
N SER A 368 5.41 -29.68 -18.10
CA SER A 368 5.21 -29.18 -16.75
C SER A 368 3.88 -29.73 -16.22
N TYR A 369 3.66 -29.60 -14.93
CA TYR A 369 2.42 -30.03 -14.31
C TYR A 369 1.94 -28.93 -13.35
N THR A 370 0.64 -28.69 -13.35
CA THR A 370 -0.02 -27.84 -12.38
C THR A 370 -1.31 -28.52 -11.94
N GLY A 371 -1.46 -28.72 -10.63
CA GLY A 371 -2.59 -29.44 -10.05
C GLY A 371 -3.23 -28.64 -8.91
N PRO A 372 -4.03 -27.58 -9.17
CA PRO A 372 -4.79 -26.93 -8.12
C PRO A 372 -5.89 -27.81 -7.57
N ILE A 373 -5.93 -27.94 -6.24
CA ILE A 373 -7.00 -28.54 -5.46
C ILE A 373 -7.67 -27.39 -4.73
N SER A 374 -8.94 -27.19 -4.99
CA SER A 374 -9.66 -26.08 -4.37
C SER A 374 -10.95 -26.58 -3.73
N ASN A 375 -11.27 -25.95 -2.61
CA ASN A 375 -12.46 -26.21 -1.84
C ASN A 375 -13.07 -24.88 -1.44
N SER A 376 -14.29 -24.57 -1.89
CA SER A 376 -14.90 -23.26 -1.68
C SER A 376 -16.36 -23.32 -1.29
N ILE A 377 -16.79 -22.34 -0.51
CA ILE A 377 -18.19 -22.13 -0.13
C ILE A 377 -18.56 -20.66 -0.28
N ASN A 378 -19.79 -20.42 -0.67
CA ASN A 378 -20.42 -19.10 -0.63
C ASN A 378 -21.70 -19.20 0.21
N THR A 379 -21.71 -18.58 1.37
CA THR A 379 -22.80 -18.73 2.35
C THR A 379 -22.98 -17.43 3.14
N LYS A 380 -23.96 -17.43 4.06
CA LYS A 380 -24.12 -16.33 5.01
C LYS A 380 -23.22 -16.52 6.24
N GLU A 381 -22.90 -15.40 6.90
CA GLU A 381 -22.03 -15.35 8.08
C GLU A 381 -22.45 -16.34 9.19
N ASP A 382 -23.76 -16.44 9.43
CA ASP A 382 -24.37 -17.31 10.46
C ASP A 382 -24.27 -18.80 10.12
N LYS A 383 -24.22 -19.16 8.86
CA LYS A 383 -24.23 -20.55 8.38
C LYS A 383 -22.85 -21.16 8.18
N LEU A 384 -21.81 -20.34 8.13
CA LEU A 384 -20.46 -20.80 7.80
C LEU A 384 -19.95 -21.90 8.74
N LEU A 385 -20.09 -21.68 10.06
CA LEU A 385 -19.61 -22.61 11.09
C LEU A 385 -20.46 -23.91 11.21
N HIS A 386 -21.63 -23.91 10.61
CA HIS A 386 -22.55 -25.08 10.60
C HIS A 386 -22.54 -25.81 9.25
N SER A 387 -21.67 -25.37 8.30
CA SER A 387 -21.58 -25.94 6.96
C SER A 387 -20.93 -27.33 6.97
N ASN A 388 -21.44 -28.23 6.12
CA ASN A 388 -20.86 -29.54 5.89
C ASN A 388 -19.81 -29.46 4.75
N LEU A 389 -18.57 -29.86 5.02
CA LEU A 389 -17.45 -29.79 4.07
C LEU A 389 -17.65 -30.59 2.76
N ILE A 390 -18.56 -31.55 2.74
CA ILE A 390 -18.81 -32.37 1.56
C ILE A 390 -20.08 -31.90 0.84
N LYS A 391 -21.13 -31.54 1.57
CA LYS A 391 -22.43 -31.21 0.97
C LYS A 391 -22.56 -29.74 0.58
N ASP A 392 -22.02 -28.84 1.39
CA ASP A 392 -22.21 -27.41 1.21
C ASP A 392 -21.02 -26.74 0.49
N TRP A 393 -19.88 -27.42 0.44
CA TRP A 393 -18.68 -26.93 -0.20
C TRP A 393 -18.48 -27.52 -1.60
N ASN A 394 -18.05 -26.67 -2.52
CA ASN A 394 -17.62 -27.09 -3.84
C ASN A 394 -16.17 -27.56 -3.80
N ASN A 395 -15.95 -28.81 -4.10
CA ASN A 395 -14.64 -29.47 -4.08
C ASN A 395 -14.21 -29.80 -5.49
N GLY A 396 -12.96 -29.52 -5.83
CA GLY A 396 -12.43 -29.88 -7.13
C GLY A 396 -10.91 -30.02 -7.15
N TRP A 397 -10.44 -30.85 -8.05
CA TRP A 397 -9.03 -31.01 -8.37
C TRP A 397 -8.85 -30.92 -9.88
N ASN A 398 -8.02 -29.99 -10.34
CA ASN A 398 -7.76 -29.79 -11.75
C ASN A 398 -6.31 -30.13 -12.07
N HIS A 399 -6.10 -31.08 -12.96
CA HIS A 399 -4.78 -31.45 -13.47
C HIS A 399 -4.54 -30.75 -14.81
N SER A 400 -3.43 -30.06 -14.95
CA SER A 400 -3.02 -29.45 -16.22
C SER A 400 -1.62 -29.88 -16.58
N ILE A 401 -1.47 -30.50 -17.74
CA ILE A 401 -0.22 -31.06 -18.25
C ILE A 401 0.04 -30.45 -19.65
N PRO A 402 0.67 -29.29 -19.71
CA PRO A 402 1.16 -28.73 -20.95
C PRO A 402 2.44 -29.43 -21.41
N ILE A 403 2.43 -29.89 -22.66
CA ILE A 403 3.58 -30.48 -23.36
C ILE A 403 3.92 -29.51 -24.50
N SER A 404 5.13 -29.01 -24.57
CA SER A 404 5.52 -28.05 -25.61
C SER A 404 6.91 -28.30 -26.11
N GLY A 405 7.11 -28.05 -27.41
CA GLY A 405 8.41 -28.06 -28.05
C GLY A 405 8.75 -26.68 -28.61
N ASN A 406 10.02 -26.37 -28.74
CA ASN A 406 10.49 -25.20 -29.44
C ASN A 406 11.56 -25.56 -30.45
N PHE A 407 11.26 -25.34 -31.73
CA PHE A 407 12.08 -25.73 -32.86
C PHE A 407 12.39 -24.51 -33.71
N THR A 408 13.59 -24.46 -34.28
CA THR A 408 13.92 -23.44 -35.27
C THR A 408 14.00 -24.14 -36.64
N LEU A 409 13.11 -23.73 -37.53
CA LEU A 409 13.07 -24.25 -38.89
C LEU A 409 13.85 -23.30 -39.79
N PHE A 410 14.73 -23.84 -40.65
CA PHE A 410 15.60 -23.08 -41.55
C PHE A 410 16.42 -21.97 -40.88
N ASN A 411 16.67 -22.06 -39.60
CA ASN A 411 17.38 -21.05 -38.74
C ASN A 411 16.64 -19.70 -38.60
N TYR A 412 15.44 -19.54 -39.15
CA TYR A 412 14.72 -18.26 -39.19
C TYR A 412 13.31 -18.34 -38.62
N ILE A 413 12.65 -19.48 -38.67
CA ILE A 413 11.26 -19.63 -38.25
C ILE A 413 11.24 -20.41 -36.94
N ASN A 414 10.76 -19.78 -35.87
CA ASN A 414 10.52 -20.44 -34.58
C ASN A 414 9.16 -21.14 -34.64
N LEU A 415 9.17 -22.44 -34.48
CA LEU A 415 8.00 -23.30 -34.45
C LEU A 415 7.79 -23.82 -33.03
N SER A 416 6.59 -23.58 -32.50
CA SER A 416 6.24 -23.94 -31.13
C SER A 416 4.95 -24.77 -31.08
N PRO A 417 5.02 -26.08 -31.32
CA PRO A 417 3.89 -26.97 -31.06
C PRO A 417 3.65 -27.11 -29.57
N SER A 418 2.39 -27.18 -29.17
CA SER A 418 1.98 -27.47 -27.81
C SER A 418 0.73 -28.34 -27.77
N PHE A 419 0.69 -29.22 -26.80
CA PHE A 419 -0.44 -30.07 -26.48
C PHE A 419 -0.79 -29.85 -25.03
N ASN A 420 -2.00 -29.44 -24.74
CA ASN A 420 -2.48 -29.21 -23.39
C ASN A 420 -3.51 -30.26 -23.04
N PHE A 421 -3.25 -31.00 -21.99
CA PHE A 421 -4.20 -31.94 -21.41
C PHE A 421 -4.67 -31.39 -20.08
N GLN A 422 -5.97 -31.40 -19.85
CA GLN A 422 -6.57 -30.94 -18.60
C GLN A 422 -7.62 -31.94 -18.13
N ASP A 423 -7.58 -32.28 -16.87
CA ASP A 423 -8.49 -33.20 -16.24
C ASP A 423 -9.01 -32.61 -14.94
N ARG A 424 -10.33 -32.57 -14.77
CA ARG A 424 -11.03 -31.96 -13.64
C ARG A 424 -11.81 -33.04 -12.89
N MET A 425 -11.50 -33.18 -11.64
CA MET A 425 -12.17 -34.12 -10.73
C MET A 425 -13.09 -33.36 -9.78
N TYR A 426 -14.32 -33.83 -9.64
CA TYR A 426 -15.34 -33.21 -8.80
C TYR A 426 -15.97 -34.22 -7.86
N SER A 427 -16.38 -33.75 -6.67
CA SER A 427 -17.05 -34.57 -5.66
C SER A 427 -18.56 -34.76 -5.90
N HIS A 428 -19.14 -33.96 -6.78
CA HIS A 428 -20.57 -34.03 -7.11
C HIS A 428 -20.84 -33.42 -8.48
N LYS A 429 -22.06 -33.69 -8.96
CA LYS A 429 -22.64 -33.07 -10.15
C LYS A 429 -24.09 -32.69 -9.89
N VAL A 430 -24.62 -31.70 -10.60
CA VAL A 430 -25.98 -31.22 -10.43
C VAL A 430 -26.82 -31.61 -11.64
N MET A 431 -27.81 -32.48 -11.40
CA MET A 431 -28.79 -32.82 -12.44
C MET A 431 -29.96 -31.86 -12.37
N ARG A 432 -30.44 -31.46 -13.55
CA ARG A 432 -31.56 -30.52 -13.66
C ARG A 432 -32.71 -31.24 -14.34
N SER A 433 -33.92 -31.01 -13.87
CA SER A 433 -35.17 -31.48 -14.44
C SER A 433 -36.22 -30.39 -14.30
N TRP A 434 -37.30 -30.51 -15.08
CA TRP A 434 -38.45 -29.63 -14.99
C TRP A 434 -39.55 -30.29 -14.18
N ASP A 435 -40.06 -29.63 -13.19
CA ASP A 435 -41.23 -30.07 -12.42
C ASP A 435 -42.49 -29.42 -13.03
N GLU A 436 -43.30 -30.23 -13.69
CA GLU A 436 -44.54 -29.79 -14.34
C GLU A 436 -45.56 -29.26 -13.34
N THR A 437 -45.58 -29.81 -12.11
CA THR A 437 -46.53 -29.40 -11.07
C THR A 437 -46.16 -28.06 -10.49
N ALA A 438 -44.88 -27.87 -10.17
CA ALA A 438 -44.37 -26.67 -9.55
C ALA A 438 -43.97 -25.60 -10.60
N GLN A 439 -44.00 -25.92 -11.90
CA GLN A 439 -43.60 -25.03 -13.02
C GLN A 439 -42.22 -24.38 -12.78
N ARG A 440 -41.27 -25.17 -12.30
CA ARG A 440 -39.92 -24.69 -12.00
C ARG A 440 -38.84 -25.72 -12.29
N GLU A 441 -37.65 -25.25 -12.47
CA GLU A 441 -36.45 -26.09 -12.55
C GLU A 441 -36.12 -26.65 -11.17
N VAL A 442 -35.92 -27.97 -11.12
CA VAL A 442 -35.48 -28.70 -9.94
C VAL A 442 -34.04 -29.16 -10.16
N CYS A 443 -33.21 -28.90 -9.17
CA CYS A 443 -31.80 -29.28 -9.15
C CYS A 443 -31.58 -30.39 -8.13
N ASP A 444 -31.08 -31.54 -8.57
CA ASP A 444 -30.70 -32.66 -7.72
C ASP A 444 -29.18 -32.84 -7.73
N THR A 445 -28.58 -32.87 -6.54
CA THR A 445 -27.12 -32.99 -6.38
C THR A 445 -26.74 -34.45 -6.15
N ILE A 446 -26.03 -35.02 -7.09
CA ILE A 446 -25.54 -36.41 -7.02
C ILE A 446 -24.07 -36.36 -6.58
N TYR A 447 -23.84 -36.88 -5.35
CA TYR A 447 -22.49 -37.01 -4.81
C TYR A 447 -21.79 -38.25 -5.34
N GLY A 448 -20.48 -38.11 -5.63
CA GLY A 448 -19.65 -39.17 -6.16
C GLY A 448 -18.48 -38.61 -6.93
N PHE A 449 -17.55 -39.48 -7.25
CA PHE A 449 -16.40 -39.10 -8.07
C PHE A 449 -16.84 -38.86 -9.52
N ASN A 450 -16.52 -37.70 -10.04
CA ASN A 450 -16.79 -37.32 -11.42
C ASN A 450 -15.53 -36.79 -12.05
N ASN A 451 -15.28 -37.16 -13.30
CA ASN A 451 -14.12 -36.77 -14.07
C ASN A 451 -14.53 -36.07 -15.36
N VAL A 452 -13.91 -34.92 -15.64
CA VAL A 452 -14.18 -34.11 -16.85
C VAL A 452 -12.86 -33.70 -17.46
N TYR A 453 -12.45 -34.36 -18.54
CA TYR A 453 -11.19 -34.03 -19.20
C TYR A 453 -11.42 -33.34 -20.55
N ASN A 454 -10.41 -32.58 -20.95
CA ASN A 454 -10.30 -32.01 -22.29
C ASN A 454 -8.84 -31.90 -22.71
N TYR A 455 -8.65 -31.80 -24.03
CA TYR A 455 -7.35 -31.57 -24.60
C TYR A 455 -7.43 -30.61 -25.79
N SER A 456 -6.32 -29.91 -26.01
CA SER A 456 -6.16 -29.02 -27.14
C SER A 456 -4.75 -29.15 -27.72
N PHE A 457 -4.66 -28.98 -29.02
CA PHE A 457 -3.41 -28.91 -29.76
C PHE A 457 -3.23 -27.48 -30.29
N SER A 458 -2.03 -26.94 -30.21
CA SER A 458 -1.71 -25.69 -30.90
C SER A 458 -0.30 -25.74 -31.49
N ILE A 459 -0.10 -25.00 -32.56
CA ILE A 459 1.18 -24.82 -33.22
C ILE A 459 1.32 -23.35 -33.59
N GLY A 460 2.38 -22.73 -33.11
CA GLY A 460 2.73 -21.34 -33.41
C GLY A 460 3.97 -21.29 -34.31
N ALA A 461 3.98 -20.41 -35.28
CA ALA A 461 5.12 -20.11 -36.14
C ALA A 461 5.39 -18.59 -36.07
N SER A 462 6.61 -18.19 -35.76
CA SER A 462 7.00 -16.77 -35.72
C SER A 462 8.40 -16.55 -36.29
N THR A 463 8.61 -15.41 -36.88
CA THR A 463 9.93 -14.98 -37.35
C THR A 463 10.16 -13.51 -37.07
N LYS A 464 11.42 -13.07 -37.19
CA LYS A 464 11.79 -11.66 -37.10
C LYS A 464 12.42 -11.19 -38.41
N LEU A 465 11.80 -10.22 -39.02
CA LEU A 465 12.31 -9.58 -40.24
C LEU A 465 12.93 -8.25 -39.87
N TYR A 466 14.14 -8.01 -40.33
CA TYR A 466 14.89 -6.79 -40.01
C TYR A 466 15.06 -5.93 -41.26
N GLY A 467 14.53 -4.74 -41.22
CA GLY A 467 14.79 -3.69 -42.19
C GLY A 467 15.78 -2.68 -41.64
N PHE A 468 16.82 -2.34 -42.37
CA PHE A 468 17.76 -1.28 -42.03
C PHE A 468 17.69 -0.22 -43.14
N TYR A 469 17.43 1.00 -42.70
CA TYR A 469 17.37 2.15 -43.59
C TYR A 469 18.36 3.20 -43.10
N ILE A 470 19.21 3.68 -44.02
CA ILE A 470 20.15 4.78 -43.78
C ILE A 470 19.54 6.01 -44.46
N PRO A 471 19.05 6.98 -43.66
CA PRO A 471 18.43 8.20 -44.18
C PRO A 471 19.41 9.02 -45.01
N SER A 472 18.91 9.69 -46.04
CA SER A 472 19.73 10.55 -46.86
C SER A 472 20.31 11.70 -46.01
N ARG A 473 21.64 11.83 -46.01
CA ARG A 473 22.36 12.91 -45.31
C ARG A 473 21.96 14.29 -45.78
N LYS A 474 21.53 14.42 -47.04
CA LYS A 474 21.08 15.70 -47.61
C LYS A 474 19.82 16.26 -46.95
N ILE A 475 18.95 15.35 -46.45
CA ILE A 475 17.65 15.73 -45.83
C ILE A 475 17.76 15.78 -44.29
N PHE A 476 18.41 14.81 -43.69
CA PHE A 476 18.45 14.63 -42.24
C PHE A 476 19.79 14.98 -41.58
N GLY A 477 20.78 15.42 -42.38
CA GLY A 477 22.13 15.69 -41.90
C GLY A 477 22.79 14.44 -41.31
N ASP A 478 23.85 14.64 -40.50
CA ASP A 478 24.56 13.54 -39.83
C ASP A 478 23.93 13.11 -38.48
N LYS A 479 22.75 13.63 -38.13
CA LYS A 479 22.11 13.34 -36.82
C LYS A 479 21.56 11.92 -36.75
N ILE A 480 20.89 11.44 -37.80
CA ILE A 480 20.31 10.12 -37.88
C ILE A 480 21.24 9.20 -38.65
N GLN A 481 21.79 8.20 -37.97
CA GLN A 481 22.76 7.28 -38.57
C GLN A 481 22.08 6.06 -39.23
N ALA A 482 21.05 5.53 -38.64
CA ALA A 482 20.31 4.40 -39.16
C ALA A 482 18.93 4.32 -38.51
N ILE A 483 17.96 3.79 -39.25
CA ILE A 483 16.64 3.40 -38.75
C ILE A 483 16.54 1.87 -38.88
N ARG A 484 16.18 1.22 -37.78
CA ARG A 484 15.91 -0.22 -37.74
C ARG A 484 14.42 -0.45 -37.62
N HIS A 485 13.84 -1.16 -38.55
CA HIS A 485 12.48 -1.66 -38.50
C HIS A 485 12.51 -3.16 -38.23
N VAL A 486 11.87 -3.60 -37.16
CA VAL A 486 11.73 -5.01 -36.82
C VAL A 486 10.27 -5.39 -36.95
N VAL A 487 9.99 -6.28 -37.86
CA VAL A 487 8.65 -6.85 -38.06
C VAL A 487 8.65 -8.27 -37.55
N THR A 488 7.74 -8.56 -36.67
CA THR A 488 7.59 -9.90 -36.07
C THR A 488 6.21 -10.46 -36.44
N PRO A 489 6.05 -11.09 -37.58
CA PRO A 489 4.83 -11.83 -37.91
C PRO A 489 4.78 -13.12 -37.10
N SER A 490 3.60 -13.44 -36.59
CA SER A 490 3.32 -14.71 -35.95
C SER A 490 1.96 -15.26 -36.43
N VAL A 491 1.92 -16.54 -36.68
CA VAL A 491 0.71 -17.28 -37.05
C VAL A 491 0.59 -18.45 -36.09
N SER A 492 -0.57 -18.64 -35.48
CA SER A 492 -0.82 -19.79 -34.62
C SER A 492 -2.11 -20.49 -35.05
N PHE A 493 -2.09 -21.80 -35.07
CA PHE A 493 -3.26 -22.65 -35.22
C PHE A 493 -3.54 -23.35 -33.91
N SER A 494 -4.79 -23.33 -33.46
CA SER A 494 -5.25 -24.09 -32.30
C SER A 494 -6.48 -24.92 -32.64
N TYR A 495 -6.51 -26.10 -32.07
CA TYR A 495 -7.60 -27.07 -32.31
C TYR A 495 -8.00 -27.72 -30.99
N ALA A 496 -9.32 -27.80 -30.77
CA ALA A 496 -9.89 -28.65 -29.75
C ALA A 496 -11.16 -29.33 -30.30
N PRO A 497 -11.41 -30.61 -29.98
CA PRO A 497 -12.62 -31.31 -30.41
C PRO A 497 -13.86 -30.77 -29.69
N ASP A 498 -15.02 -31.16 -30.16
CA ASP A 498 -16.30 -30.83 -29.52
C ASP A 498 -16.55 -31.74 -28.31
N PHE A 499 -16.40 -31.16 -27.14
CA PHE A 499 -16.66 -31.85 -25.87
C PHE A 499 -18.15 -31.85 -25.47
N SER A 500 -19.03 -31.21 -26.23
CA SER A 500 -20.49 -31.35 -26.07
C SER A 500 -21.09 -32.64 -26.66
N SER A 501 -20.29 -33.38 -27.42
CA SER A 501 -20.68 -34.66 -27.98
C SER A 501 -21.17 -35.62 -26.87
N SER A 502 -22.23 -36.35 -27.14
CA SER A 502 -22.88 -37.32 -26.23
C SER A 502 -21.91 -38.35 -25.63
N ARG A 503 -20.83 -38.69 -26.36
CA ARG A 503 -19.80 -39.64 -25.91
C ARG A 503 -19.06 -39.18 -24.63
N TYR A 504 -18.98 -37.87 -24.36
CA TYR A 504 -18.34 -37.33 -23.19
C TYR A 504 -19.29 -37.21 -22.01
N GLY A 505 -20.61 -37.08 -22.27
CA GLY A 505 -21.62 -36.94 -21.21
C GLY A 505 -21.55 -35.65 -20.37
N TYR A 506 -20.83 -34.64 -20.87
CA TYR A 506 -20.63 -33.37 -20.15
C TYR A 506 -21.81 -32.41 -20.30
N TYR A 507 -22.67 -32.65 -21.28
CA TYR A 507 -23.88 -31.87 -21.53
C TYR A 507 -25.08 -32.83 -21.63
N LYS A 508 -26.21 -32.34 -21.09
CA LYS A 508 -27.48 -33.02 -21.01
C LYS A 508 -28.62 -32.09 -21.40
N THR A 509 -29.77 -32.65 -21.70
CA THR A 509 -30.97 -31.88 -22.02
C THR A 509 -32.13 -32.30 -21.12
N TYR A 510 -33.04 -31.40 -20.86
CA TYR A 510 -34.35 -31.66 -20.26
C TYR A 510 -35.43 -30.86 -21.01
N GLN A 511 -36.66 -31.34 -20.98
CA GLN A 511 -37.82 -30.66 -21.54
C GLN A 511 -38.36 -29.67 -20.55
N ARG A 512 -38.68 -28.46 -20.96
CA ARG A 512 -39.31 -27.41 -20.17
C ARG A 512 -40.59 -26.99 -20.87
N THR A 513 -41.71 -27.05 -20.15
CA THR A 513 -42.99 -26.52 -20.61
C THR A 513 -43.11 -25.05 -20.24
N ASN A 514 -43.29 -24.21 -21.25
CA ASN A 514 -43.49 -22.77 -21.10
C ASN A 514 -44.93 -22.43 -20.72
N ALA A 515 -45.19 -21.19 -20.27
CA ALA A 515 -46.53 -20.73 -19.88
C ALA A 515 -47.56 -20.72 -21.05
N ASP A 516 -47.09 -20.76 -22.28
CA ASP A 516 -47.92 -20.83 -23.51
C ASP A 516 -48.19 -22.30 -23.95
N GLY A 517 -47.75 -23.29 -23.18
CA GLY A 517 -47.87 -24.71 -23.49
C GLY A 517 -46.84 -25.25 -24.49
N SER A 518 -45.92 -24.43 -24.99
CA SER A 518 -44.82 -24.87 -25.84
C SER A 518 -43.77 -25.61 -25.02
N VAL A 519 -43.13 -26.62 -25.62
CA VAL A 519 -42.07 -27.40 -24.99
C VAL A 519 -40.73 -27.05 -25.59
N ASP A 520 -39.84 -26.52 -24.76
CA ASP A 520 -38.46 -26.21 -25.12
C ASP A 520 -37.49 -27.30 -24.64
N LEU A 521 -36.53 -27.68 -25.44
CA LEU A 521 -35.42 -28.53 -25.03
C LEU A 521 -34.29 -27.67 -24.47
N VAL A 522 -34.12 -27.71 -23.15
CA VAL A 522 -33.07 -26.90 -22.45
C VAL A 522 -31.83 -27.77 -22.29
N GLU A 523 -30.76 -27.34 -22.90
CA GLU A 523 -29.44 -27.96 -22.73
C GLU A 523 -28.64 -27.34 -21.59
N TYR A 524 -28.07 -28.16 -20.73
CA TYR A 524 -27.27 -27.77 -19.58
C TYR A 524 -26.07 -28.67 -19.36
N SER A 525 -25.10 -28.24 -18.57
CA SER A 525 -24.04 -29.11 -18.07
C SER A 525 -24.22 -29.39 -16.58
N PRO A 526 -24.19 -30.65 -16.15
CA PRO A 526 -24.19 -31.02 -14.73
C PRO A 526 -23.02 -30.45 -13.96
N TYR A 527 -22.00 -29.95 -14.65
CA TYR A 527 -20.75 -29.41 -14.09
C TYR A 527 -20.62 -27.88 -14.23
N SER A 528 -21.66 -27.19 -14.72
CA SER A 528 -21.59 -25.73 -14.98
C SER A 528 -21.36 -24.87 -13.73
N GLY A 529 -21.75 -25.35 -12.55
CA GLY A 529 -21.53 -24.68 -11.27
C GLY A 529 -20.28 -25.10 -10.52
N GLN A 530 -19.47 -26.00 -11.08
CA GLN A 530 -18.27 -26.50 -10.43
C GLN A 530 -17.08 -25.52 -10.56
N LEU A 531 -16.11 -25.63 -9.63
CA LEU A 531 -14.99 -24.71 -9.45
C LEU A 531 -14.15 -24.47 -10.72
N PHE A 532 -13.88 -25.52 -11.47
CA PHE A 532 -13.05 -25.45 -12.66
C PHE A 532 -13.86 -25.50 -13.96
N GLY A 533 -15.21 -25.46 -13.82
CA GLY A 533 -16.11 -25.44 -14.96
C GLY A 533 -16.09 -26.71 -15.82
N VAL A 534 -16.57 -26.59 -17.03
CA VAL A 534 -16.67 -27.65 -18.03
C VAL A 534 -16.08 -27.18 -19.37
N PRO A 535 -15.50 -28.04 -20.18
CA PRO A 535 -15.03 -27.65 -21.51
C PRO A 535 -16.15 -27.01 -22.33
N GLY A 536 -15.82 -25.99 -23.11
CA GLY A 536 -16.78 -25.28 -23.96
C GLY A 536 -17.43 -26.20 -25.01
N LYS A 537 -18.64 -25.80 -25.44
CA LYS A 537 -19.36 -26.46 -26.54
C LYS A 537 -18.71 -26.16 -27.89
N GLY A 538 -18.82 -27.10 -28.77
CA GLY A 538 -18.42 -26.94 -30.18
C GLY A 538 -16.94 -27.23 -30.41
N LYS A 539 -16.67 -27.70 -31.63
CA LYS A 539 -15.32 -27.86 -32.13
C LYS A 539 -14.66 -26.48 -32.25
N THR A 540 -13.43 -26.34 -31.85
CA THR A 540 -12.63 -25.12 -32.08
C THR A 540 -11.52 -25.42 -33.09
N GLY A 541 -11.35 -24.54 -34.07
CA GLY A 541 -10.25 -24.53 -35.04
C GLY A 541 -9.94 -23.07 -35.31
N ASN A 542 -8.97 -22.50 -34.61
CA ASN A 542 -8.70 -21.07 -34.68
C ASN A 542 -7.30 -20.82 -35.26
N ILE A 543 -7.22 -20.00 -36.31
CA ILE A 543 -5.96 -19.47 -36.85
C ILE A 543 -5.85 -18.03 -36.36
N ALA A 544 -4.84 -17.71 -35.55
CA ALA A 544 -4.58 -16.34 -35.10
C ALA A 544 -3.36 -15.78 -35.83
N PHE A 545 -3.50 -14.54 -36.24
CA PHE A 545 -2.46 -13.74 -36.89
C PHE A 545 -2.12 -12.59 -35.95
N ASP A 546 -0.84 -12.40 -35.65
CA ASP A 546 -0.33 -11.26 -34.91
C ASP A 546 0.88 -10.70 -35.68
N LEU A 547 0.87 -9.42 -35.90
CA LEU A 547 1.94 -8.67 -36.54
C LEU A 547 2.42 -7.57 -35.60
N SER A 548 3.60 -7.69 -35.07
CA SER A 548 4.22 -6.66 -34.23
C SER A 548 5.33 -5.94 -35.01
N ASN A 549 5.29 -4.62 -35.00
CA ASN A 549 6.27 -3.75 -35.64
C ASN A 549 6.93 -2.88 -34.56
N ASN A 550 8.26 -2.80 -34.62
CA ASN A 550 9.07 -1.92 -33.79
C ASN A 550 9.99 -1.09 -34.70
N ILE A 551 10.02 0.25 -34.50
CA ILE A 551 10.87 1.14 -35.27
C ILE A 551 11.75 1.94 -34.29
N GLU A 552 13.05 1.73 -34.44
CA GLU A 552 14.07 2.42 -33.65
C GLU A 552 15.03 3.20 -34.56
N MET A 553 15.53 4.30 -34.08
CA MET A 553 16.59 5.06 -34.79
C MET A 553 17.83 5.20 -33.92
N LYS A 554 18.99 5.15 -34.58
CA LYS A 554 20.30 5.46 -34.02
C LYS A 554 20.65 6.90 -34.35
N VAL A 555 20.76 7.74 -33.33
CA VAL A 555 21.11 9.17 -33.47
C VAL A 555 22.46 9.46 -32.84
N LYS A 556 23.20 10.40 -33.44
CA LYS A 556 24.47 10.86 -32.91
C LYS A 556 24.23 11.67 -31.62
N SER A 557 24.98 11.38 -30.56
CA SER A 557 24.85 12.00 -29.26
C SER A 557 26.25 12.26 -28.69
N SER A 558 26.54 13.51 -28.39
CA SER A 558 27.80 13.90 -27.72
C SER A 558 27.79 13.62 -26.22
N LYS A 559 26.61 13.27 -25.67
CA LYS A 559 26.43 12.99 -24.22
C LYS A 559 26.56 11.52 -23.87
N ASP A 560 26.67 10.62 -24.84
CA ASP A 560 26.76 9.19 -24.63
C ASP A 560 28.21 8.72 -24.85
N SER A 561 28.70 7.82 -24.01
CA SER A 561 30.06 7.28 -24.08
C SER A 561 30.39 6.57 -25.39
N THR A 562 29.38 6.09 -26.10
CA THR A 562 29.49 5.44 -27.41
C THR A 562 29.34 6.37 -28.59
N GLY A 563 29.11 7.67 -28.35
CA GLY A 563 28.86 8.70 -29.39
C GLY A 563 27.49 8.58 -30.06
N PHE A 564 26.66 7.57 -29.67
CA PHE A 564 25.36 7.31 -30.28
C PHE A 564 24.30 6.95 -29.23
N LYS A 565 23.06 7.39 -29.50
CA LYS A 565 21.90 7.08 -28.66
C LYS A 565 20.85 6.35 -29.50
N LYS A 566 20.26 5.31 -28.93
CA LYS A 566 19.08 4.63 -29.44
C LYS A 566 17.81 5.37 -29.04
N LEU A 567 16.95 5.69 -30.02
CA LEU A 567 15.63 6.25 -29.77
C LEU A 567 14.58 5.33 -30.40
N SER A 568 13.58 4.95 -29.64
CA SER A 568 12.41 4.27 -30.16
C SER A 568 11.45 5.30 -30.77
N ILE A 569 11.08 5.14 -32.05
CA ILE A 569 10.06 5.94 -32.72
C ILE A 569 8.70 5.32 -32.44
N ILE A 570 8.60 4.03 -32.75
CA ILE A 570 7.41 3.20 -32.46
C ILE A 570 7.91 2.02 -31.65
N ASP A 571 7.56 2.00 -30.39
CA ASP A 571 7.95 0.92 -29.48
C ASP A 571 7.20 -0.37 -29.82
N GLU A 572 5.92 -0.23 -30.14
CA GLU A 572 5.08 -1.31 -30.65
C GLU A 572 3.94 -0.77 -31.52
N LEU A 573 3.78 -1.33 -32.71
CA LEU A 573 2.55 -1.26 -33.50
C LEU A 573 2.12 -2.70 -33.77
N GLY A 574 1.18 -3.19 -32.97
CA GLY A 574 0.65 -4.54 -33.02
C GLY A 574 -0.70 -4.59 -33.75
N LEU A 575 -0.88 -5.56 -34.62
CA LEU A 575 -2.15 -5.89 -35.26
C LEU A 575 -2.46 -7.37 -34.98
N SER A 576 -3.62 -7.64 -34.39
CA SER A 576 -4.03 -9.03 -34.12
C SER A 576 -5.44 -9.32 -34.56
N MET A 577 -5.64 -10.47 -35.13
CA MET A 577 -6.91 -10.98 -35.64
C MET A 577 -6.89 -12.51 -35.67
N SER A 578 -8.05 -13.12 -35.58
CA SER A 578 -8.18 -14.57 -35.71
C SER A 578 -9.31 -14.99 -36.65
N TYR A 579 -9.16 -16.17 -37.22
CA TYR A 579 -10.14 -16.82 -38.06
C TYR A 579 -10.54 -18.15 -37.43
N ASN A 580 -11.80 -18.28 -37.06
CA ASN A 580 -12.35 -19.52 -36.50
C ASN A 580 -12.90 -20.42 -37.62
N MET A 581 -12.15 -21.42 -38.00
CA MET A 581 -12.52 -22.38 -39.05
C MET A 581 -13.74 -23.24 -38.69
N ALA A 582 -14.05 -23.34 -37.41
CA ALA A 582 -15.18 -24.14 -36.94
C ALA A 582 -16.49 -23.32 -36.86
N ALA A 583 -16.43 -22.00 -36.95
CA ALA A 583 -17.60 -21.15 -36.93
C ALA A 583 -18.41 -21.32 -38.24
N LYS A 584 -19.70 -21.55 -38.14
CA LYS A 584 -20.62 -21.58 -39.28
C LYS A 584 -20.90 -20.19 -39.84
N GLU A 585 -20.91 -19.19 -38.94
CA GLU A 585 -21.13 -17.79 -39.26
C GLU A 585 -20.06 -16.93 -38.59
N LYS A 586 -19.69 -15.84 -39.23
CA LYS A 586 -18.75 -14.83 -38.68
C LYS A 586 -17.42 -15.40 -38.19
N PRO A 587 -16.67 -16.10 -39.06
CA PRO A 587 -15.42 -16.75 -38.65
C PRO A 587 -14.30 -15.79 -38.28
N LEU A 588 -14.29 -14.54 -38.77
CA LEU A 588 -13.28 -13.56 -38.46
C LEU A 588 -13.54 -12.87 -37.11
N SER A 589 -12.54 -12.73 -36.26
CA SER A 589 -12.60 -11.85 -35.07
C SER A 589 -12.45 -10.38 -35.49
N ASP A 590 -12.74 -9.48 -34.55
CA ASP A 590 -12.42 -8.07 -34.71
C ASP A 590 -10.90 -7.87 -34.81
N LEU A 591 -10.49 -6.87 -35.58
CA LEU A 591 -9.09 -6.46 -35.68
C LEU A 591 -8.73 -5.58 -34.48
N THR A 592 -7.78 -6.03 -33.71
CA THR A 592 -7.23 -5.24 -32.59
C THR A 592 -5.90 -4.62 -33.00
N MET A 593 -5.80 -3.32 -32.87
CA MET A 593 -4.59 -2.54 -33.11
C MET A 593 -4.06 -2.00 -31.76
N ARG A 594 -2.79 -2.25 -31.50
CA ARG A 594 -2.07 -1.75 -30.30
C ARG A 594 -0.96 -0.81 -30.76
N ILE A 595 -0.92 0.39 -30.18
CA ILE A 595 0.12 1.38 -30.47
C ILE A 595 0.76 1.77 -29.15
N ARG A 596 2.09 1.67 -29.09
CA ARG A 596 2.90 2.16 -27.98
C ARG A 596 4.03 3.04 -28.52
N LEU A 597 4.01 4.30 -28.09
CA LEU A 597 4.99 5.30 -28.47
C LEU A 597 5.70 5.84 -27.22
N LYS A 598 7.01 5.92 -27.27
CA LYS A 598 7.83 6.59 -26.23
C LYS A 598 8.23 7.98 -26.72
N TRP A 599 7.47 9.00 -26.35
CA TRP A 599 7.75 10.37 -26.82
C TRP A 599 8.83 11.07 -26.02
N TRP A 600 8.95 10.79 -24.71
CA TRP A 600 9.99 11.30 -23.84
C TRP A 600 10.53 10.22 -22.90
N LYS A 601 11.63 10.51 -22.19
CA LYS A 601 12.24 9.56 -21.24
C LYS A 601 11.23 8.94 -20.24
N ASN A 602 10.16 9.68 -19.92
CA ASN A 602 9.20 9.29 -18.87
C ASN A 602 7.74 9.30 -19.36
N TYR A 603 7.48 9.35 -20.67
CA TYR A 603 6.11 9.34 -21.17
C TYR A 603 5.93 8.30 -22.25
N THR A 604 5.08 7.32 -21.95
CA THR A 604 4.68 6.26 -22.88
C THR A 604 3.19 6.43 -23.22
N PHE A 605 2.92 6.62 -24.50
CA PHE A 605 1.56 6.65 -25.03
C PHE A 605 1.15 5.24 -25.44
N ASN A 606 0.10 4.70 -24.82
CA ASN A 606 -0.47 3.40 -25.13
C ASN A 606 -1.89 3.59 -25.66
N MET A 607 -2.18 3.02 -26.83
CA MET A 607 -3.50 3.05 -27.43
C MET A 607 -3.88 1.67 -27.91
N THR A 608 -5.07 1.22 -27.56
CA THR A 608 -5.70 0.04 -28.13
C THR A 608 -6.95 0.45 -28.86
N ALA A 609 -7.05 0.09 -30.13
CA ALA A 609 -8.21 0.36 -30.98
C ALA A 609 -8.77 -0.96 -31.53
N VAL A 610 -10.06 -1.12 -31.46
CA VAL A 610 -10.78 -2.31 -31.95
C VAL A 610 -11.61 -1.92 -33.16
N PHE A 611 -11.47 -2.69 -34.23
CA PHE A 611 -12.20 -2.50 -35.47
C PHE A 611 -13.01 -3.75 -35.78
N ALA A 612 -14.35 -3.59 -35.80
CA ALA A 612 -15.25 -4.67 -36.17
C ALA A 612 -15.03 -5.13 -37.62
N SER A 613 -14.98 -6.43 -37.82
CA SER A 613 -14.78 -7.07 -39.13
C SER A 613 -16.08 -7.15 -39.92
N TYR A 614 -17.24 -7.14 -39.25
CA TYR A 614 -18.55 -7.33 -39.87
C TYR A 614 -19.38 -6.05 -39.86
N ALA A 615 -20.18 -5.91 -40.96
CA ALA A 615 -21.10 -4.79 -41.10
C ALA A 615 -22.37 -4.97 -40.24
N TYR A 616 -23.00 -3.86 -39.84
CA TYR A 616 -24.40 -3.92 -39.41
C TYR A 616 -25.33 -4.10 -40.61
N GLU A 617 -26.38 -4.91 -40.39
CA GLU A 617 -27.48 -5.11 -41.26
C GLU A 617 -28.78 -4.84 -40.52
N LEU A 618 -29.90 -4.65 -41.26
CA LEU A 618 -31.20 -4.45 -40.67
C LEU A 618 -32.03 -5.71 -40.84
N ASP A 619 -32.71 -6.13 -39.79
CA ASP A 619 -33.70 -7.21 -39.86
C ASP A 619 -34.99 -6.76 -40.57
N LYS A 620 -35.94 -7.66 -40.75
CA LYS A 620 -37.26 -7.34 -41.37
C LYS A 620 -38.04 -6.26 -40.67
N ASN A 621 -37.71 -6.01 -39.38
CA ASN A 621 -38.35 -5.00 -38.53
C ASN A 621 -37.54 -3.71 -38.44
N GLY A 622 -36.47 -3.57 -39.26
CA GLY A 622 -35.60 -2.41 -39.25
C GLY A 622 -34.66 -2.34 -38.02
N ARG A 623 -34.50 -3.42 -37.28
CA ARG A 623 -33.60 -3.47 -36.13
C ARG A 623 -32.18 -3.82 -36.58
N PRO A 624 -31.16 -3.08 -36.08
CA PRO A 624 -29.78 -3.35 -36.44
C PRO A 624 -29.25 -4.62 -35.74
N PHE A 625 -28.57 -5.46 -36.51
CA PHE A 625 -27.81 -6.60 -36.02
C PHE A 625 -26.49 -6.70 -36.76
N VAL A 626 -25.52 -7.43 -36.23
CA VAL A 626 -24.23 -7.65 -36.89
C VAL A 626 -24.46 -8.72 -37.95
N GLY A 627 -24.35 -8.35 -39.24
CA GLY A 627 -24.56 -9.23 -40.38
C GLY A 627 -23.37 -10.17 -40.64
N ASN A 628 -23.47 -10.94 -41.74
CA ASN A 628 -22.43 -11.88 -42.14
C ASN A 628 -21.46 -11.32 -43.19
N HIS A 629 -21.73 -10.14 -43.73
CA HIS A 629 -20.87 -9.48 -44.72
C HIS A 629 -19.68 -8.80 -44.03
N THR A 630 -18.47 -9.15 -44.50
CA THR A 630 -17.26 -8.52 -44.00
C THR A 630 -17.10 -7.12 -44.56
N LEU A 631 -16.66 -6.17 -43.72
CA LEU A 631 -16.36 -4.82 -44.18
C LEU A 631 -15.23 -4.78 -45.18
N TRP A 632 -14.27 -5.69 -45.12
CA TRP A 632 -13.18 -5.84 -46.08
C TRP A 632 -13.67 -6.26 -47.45
N GLY A 633 -14.64 -7.19 -47.53
CA GLY A 633 -15.30 -7.56 -48.80
C GLY A 633 -16.06 -6.38 -49.43
N MET A 634 -16.41 -5.38 -48.62
CA MET A 634 -17.04 -4.13 -49.08
C MET A 634 -16.00 -3.00 -49.35
N GLY A 635 -14.70 -3.31 -49.34
CA GLY A 635 -13.64 -2.33 -49.55
C GLY A 635 -13.41 -1.36 -48.39
N LYS A 636 -13.93 -1.66 -47.19
CA LYS A 636 -13.78 -0.83 -45.98
C LYS A 636 -12.79 -1.49 -44.98
N PHE A 637 -11.93 -0.71 -44.37
CA PHE A 637 -10.91 -1.21 -43.43
C PHE A 637 -11.51 -1.92 -42.20
N GLY A 638 -12.63 -1.45 -41.70
CA GLY A 638 -13.28 -1.95 -40.49
C GLY A 638 -14.13 -0.86 -39.85
N ARG A 639 -15.00 -1.23 -38.97
CA ARG A 639 -15.80 -0.27 -38.19
C ARG A 639 -15.16 -0.10 -36.83
N PHE A 640 -14.65 1.09 -36.55
CA PHE A 640 -14.06 1.43 -35.27
C PHE A 640 -15.09 1.26 -34.15
N GLN A 641 -14.79 0.43 -33.16
CA GLN A 641 -15.69 0.15 -32.03
C GLN A 641 -15.34 0.97 -30.80
N GLY A 642 -14.07 1.32 -30.65
CA GLY A 642 -13.66 2.15 -29.52
C GLY A 642 -12.18 2.11 -29.21
N THR A 643 -11.78 3.00 -28.33
CA THR A 643 -10.43 3.10 -27.75
C THR A 643 -10.51 3.57 -26.31
N SER A 644 -9.53 3.22 -25.52
CA SER A 644 -9.34 3.73 -24.15
C SER A 644 -7.94 4.28 -24.00
N GLN A 645 -7.83 5.41 -23.33
CA GLN A 645 -6.57 6.11 -23.12
C GLN A 645 -6.51 6.62 -21.69
N ASN A 646 -5.37 6.44 -21.03
CA ASN A 646 -5.09 7.01 -19.73
C ASN A 646 -3.81 7.83 -19.82
N PHE A 647 -3.91 9.09 -19.40
CA PHE A 647 -2.79 10.01 -19.33
C PHE A 647 -2.49 10.29 -17.86
N SER A 648 -1.26 10.08 -17.44
CA SER A 648 -0.80 10.47 -16.11
C SER A 648 0.39 11.40 -16.26
N PHE A 649 0.32 12.51 -15.55
CA PHE A 649 1.34 13.55 -15.62
C PHE A 649 1.56 14.19 -14.27
N THR A 650 2.81 14.20 -13.80
CA THR A 650 3.20 14.85 -12.54
C THR A 650 4.01 16.10 -12.82
N LEU A 651 3.52 17.23 -12.35
CA LEU A 651 4.19 18.52 -12.31
C LEU A 651 4.99 18.66 -11.01
N THR A 652 6.22 19.11 -11.14
CA THR A 652 7.09 19.49 -10.02
C THR A 652 7.79 20.82 -10.35
N PRO A 653 8.29 21.58 -9.36
CA PRO A 653 9.00 22.84 -9.59
C PRO A 653 10.15 22.70 -10.58
N ASP A 654 10.93 21.63 -10.51
CA ASP A 654 12.07 21.38 -11.38
C ASP A 654 11.65 21.14 -12.84
N LYS A 655 10.51 20.47 -13.05
CA LYS A 655 9.97 20.29 -14.40
C LYS A 655 9.47 21.61 -14.98
N LEU A 656 8.84 22.44 -14.13
CA LEU A 656 8.34 23.74 -14.56
C LEU A 656 9.49 24.70 -14.92
N LYS A 657 10.56 24.75 -14.12
CA LYS A 657 11.77 25.51 -14.42
C LYS A 657 12.43 25.07 -15.72
N LYS A 658 12.46 23.76 -16.01
CA LYS A 658 12.99 23.23 -17.28
C LYS A 658 12.12 23.59 -18.50
N TRP A 659 10.83 23.85 -18.32
CA TRP A 659 9.91 24.19 -19.40
C TRP A 659 9.87 25.69 -19.71
N PHE A 660 9.93 26.54 -18.67
CA PHE A 660 9.74 27.98 -18.78
C PHE A 660 11.02 28.80 -18.48
N GLY A 661 12.02 28.20 -17.83
CA GLY A 661 13.31 28.84 -17.57
C GLY A 661 14.29 28.54 -18.70
N GLY A 662 14.66 29.55 -19.46
CA GLY A 662 15.73 29.48 -20.44
C GLY A 662 17.00 28.93 -19.81
N GLY A 663 17.65 27.99 -20.50
CA GLY A 663 18.79 27.26 -19.99
C GLY A 663 19.95 28.15 -19.57
N ASP A 664 20.31 28.07 -18.30
CA ASP A 664 21.65 28.41 -17.83
C ASP A 664 22.43 27.10 -17.65
N ASP A 665 23.28 26.82 -18.62
CA ASP A 665 24.26 25.73 -18.66
C ASP A 665 25.40 26.00 -17.66
N ASN A 666 25.15 25.92 -16.36
CA ASN A 666 26.23 25.94 -15.36
C ASN A 666 26.01 24.88 -14.27
N ASP A 667 26.03 23.62 -14.67
CA ASP A 667 26.20 22.49 -13.73
C ASP A 667 27.37 21.59 -14.19
N ARG A 668 28.59 22.16 -14.17
CA ARG A 668 29.83 21.39 -14.31
C ARG A 668 30.36 20.98 -12.93
N ASN A 669 29.59 20.43 -12.02
CA ASN A 669 30.14 19.74 -10.84
C ASN A 669 29.06 18.98 -10.05
N LYS A 670 28.66 17.82 -10.53
CA LYS A 670 28.21 16.70 -9.70
C LYS A 670 28.42 15.40 -10.46
N LYS A 671 29.64 14.91 -10.43
CA LYS A 671 29.94 13.47 -10.59
C LYS A 671 29.73 12.81 -9.24
N ASN A 672 29.05 11.67 -9.27
CA ASN A 672 28.80 10.62 -8.29
C ASN A 672 27.43 10.63 -7.61
N GLY A 673 26.55 9.84 -8.20
CA GLY A 673 25.31 9.38 -7.63
C GLY A 673 24.73 8.33 -8.57
N LYS A 674 24.72 7.08 -8.14
CA LYS A 674 24.19 5.92 -8.84
C LYS A 674 22.79 6.21 -9.40
N ASP A 675 22.60 5.91 -10.68
CA ASP A 675 21.31 5.83 -11.33
C ASP A 675 20.50 4.67 -10.69
N ASP A 676 19.59 4.99 -9.80
CA ASP A 676 18.54 4.08 -9.41
C ASP A 676 17.47 4.12 -10.51
N GLU A 677 17.40 3.05 -11.29
CA GLU A 677 16.28 2.74 -12.17
C GLU A 677 15.04 2.46 -11.31
N GLU A 678 14.28 3.49 -10.96
CA GLU A 678 12.89 3.30 -10.53
C GLU A 678 12.02 3.07 -11.77
N GLY A 679 11.76 1.80 -12.05
CA GLY A 679 10.69 1.38 -12.93
C GLY A 679 9.34 1.85 -12.35
N ILE A 680 8.63 2.69 -13.10
CA ILE A 680 7.24 3.01 -12.80
C ILE A 680 6.42 1.78 -13.17
N ASP A 681 6.07 0.99 -12.17
CA ASP A 681 5.04 -0.04 -12.27
C ASP A 681 3.70 0.62 -12.60
N THR A 682 3.12 0.23 -13.73
CA THR A 682 1.83 0.73 -14.22
C THR A 682 0.62 0.00 -13.62
N ASP A 683 0.79 -0.62 -12.47
CA ASP A 683 -0.32 -1.22 -11.74
C ASP A 683 -0.88 -0.24 -10.71
N ILE A 684 -1.74 0.67 -11.20
CA ILE A 684 -2.68 1.39 -10.34
C ILE A 684 -3.90 0.49 -10.11
N GLU A 685 -3.71 -0.59 -9.37
CA GLU A 685 -4.77 -1.20 -8.58
C GLU A 685 -4.46 -1.00 -7.10
N SER A 686 -5.30 -0.15 -6.49
CA SER A 686 -5.62 -0.15 -5.06
C SER A 686 -4.48 -0.27 -4.05
N ASN A 687 -3.69 0.79 -3.84
CA ASN A 687 -2.90 0.95 -2.62
C ASN A 687 -2.99 2.38 -2.05
N VAL A 688 -4.23 2.79 -1.71
CA VAL A 688 -4.46 4.02 -0.95
C VAL A 688 -4.33 3.77 0.56
N ASP A 689 -4.26 2.51 0.99
CA ASP A 689 -4.34 2.13 2.41
C ASP A 689 -3.00 2.15 3.17
N ASP A 690 -1.86 2.16 2.47
CA ASP A 690 -0.54 2.05 3.12
C ASP A 690 0.13 3.40 3.47
N THR A 691 -0.35 4.49 2.90
CA THR A 691 0.24 5.82 3.13
C THR A 691 -0.20 6.47 4.43
N MET A 692 -1.35 6.10 4.98
CA MET A 692 -1.83 6.65 6.25
C MET A 692 -1.25 5.96 7.50
N VAL A 693 -0.85 4.70 7.38
CA VAL A 693 -0.25 3.93 8.50
C VAL A 693 1.25 4.18 8.61
N ASN A 694 1.93 4.49 7.50
CA ASN A 694 3.37 4.77 7.49
C ASN A 694 3.73 6.21 7.88
N ALA A 695 2.80 7.14 7.88
CA ALA A 695 3.02 8.49 8.40
C ALA A 695 3.23 8.52 9.94
N GLN A 696 2.85 7.46 10.64
CA GLN A 696 3.09 7.32 12.09
C GLN A 696 4.42 6.67 12.47
N ARG A 697 5.21 6.18 11.49
CA ARG A 697 6.55 5.60 11.72
C ARG A 697 7.64 6.30 10.91
N GLY A 698 7.58 7.63 10.83
CA GLY A 698 8.69 8.42 10.34
C GLY A 698 9.88 8.26 11.27
N ALA A 699 10.74 7.27 10.98
CA ALA A 699 12.08 7.25 11.53
C ALA A 699 12.73 8.59 11.22
N ARG A 700 13.11 9.33 12.27
CA ARG A 700 13.97 10.51 12.20
C ARG A 700 15.22 10.18 11.35
N LYS A 701 15.17 10.39 10.06
CA LYS A 701 16.37 10.74 9.33
C LYS A 701 16.69 12.15 9.80
N LYS A 702 17.77 12.31 10.54
CA LYS A 702 18.40 13.61 10.75
C LYS A 702 18.55 14.24 9.36
N SER A 703 17.67 15.17 9.05
CA SER A 703 17.89 16.14 7.98
C SER A 703 19.12 16.90 8.43
N GLY A 704 20.24 16.64 7.81
CA GLY A 704 21.41 17.48 7.95
C GLY A 704 20.97 18.90 7.62
N GLY A 705 21.14 19.82 8.58
CA GLY A 705 20.84 21.21 8.41
C GLY A 705 21.60 21.77 7.20
N GLY A 706 20.95 21.76 6.06
CA GLY A 706 21.38 22.53 4.90
C GLY A 706 21.22 24.00 5.29
N LYS A 707 22.31 24.74 5.35
CA LYS A 707 22.29 26.20 5.44
C LYS A 707 21.32 26.70 4.38
N ALA A 708 20.32 27.50 4.79
CA ALA A 708 19.41 28.17 3.89
C ALA A 708 20.27 28.98 2.88
N GLU A 709 20.13 28.67 1.59
CA GLU A 709 20.78 29.46 0.55
C GLU A 709 20.08 30.81 0.50
N THR A 710 20.77 31.84 0.94
CA THR A 710 20.36 33.23 0.75
C THR A 710 20.86 33.70 -0.62
N ASP A 711 20.03 34.48 -1.30
CA ASP A 711 20.37 35.19 -2.50
C ASP A 711 21.39 36.34 -2.23
N ALA A 712 21.98 36.91 -3.26
CA ALA A 712 22.98 37.97 -3.14
C ALA A 712 22.49 39.20 -2.36
N ASP A 713 21.17 39.37 -2.23
CA ASP A 713 20.49 40.44 -1.51
C ASP A 713 20.06 40.03 -0.08
N GLY A 714 20.46 38.84 0.40
CA GLY A 714 20.19 38.36 1.75
C GLY A 714 18.79 37.74 1.96
N TYR A 715 18.00 37.63 0.92
CA TYR A 715 16.68 36.97 1.01
C TYR A 715 16.81 35.48 0.89
N MET A 716 16.11 34.72 1.76
CA MET A 716 16.01 33.27 1.63
C MET A 716 15.31 32.90 0.32
N ARG A 717 15.97 32.13 -0.54
CA ARG A 717 15.29 31.51 -1.69
C ARG A 717 14.25 30.53 -1.19
N PHE A 718 13.00 30.93 -1.37
CA PHE A 718 11.85 30.10 -0.98
C PHE A 718 11.70 28.98 -2.02
N ASN A 719 12.27 27.83 -1.73
CA ASN A 719 12.10 26.64 -2.55
C ASN A 719 10.96 25.81 -1.96
N MET A 720 9.72 26.08 -2.42
CA MET A 720 8.56 25.30 -2.04
C MET A 720 8.52 23.99 -2.83
N PRO A 721 8.83 22.85 -2.24
CA PRO A 721 8.63 21.58 -2.92
C PRO A 721 7.11 21.29 -2.99
N TRP A 722 6.60 21.22 -4.21
CA TRP A 722 5.24 20.79 -4.47
C TRP A 722 5.23 19.76 -5.59
N SER A 723 4.24 18.91 -5.58
CA SER A 723 3.95 17.98 -6.66
C SER A 723 2.47 17.99 -6.95
N LEU A 724 2.11 18.00 -8.22
CA LEU A 724 0.74 17.95 -8.68
C LEU A 724 0.63 16.87 -9.76
N THR A 725 -0.16 15.86 -9.49
CA THR A 725 -0.36 14.74 -10.41
C THR A 725 -1.76 14.82 -10.98
N PHE A 726 -1.84 14.81 -12.30
CA PHE A 726 -3.07 14.74 -13.07
C PHE A 726 -3.17 13.35 -13.70
N GLY A 727 -4.30 12.69 -13.50
CA GLY A 727 -4.66 11.48 -14.21
C GLY A 727 -5.92 11.76 -15.01
N TYR A 728 -5.86 11.64 -16.34
CA TYR A 728 -7.01 11.82 -17.21
C TYR A 728 -7.27 10.56 -18.01
N GLY A 729 -8.44 9.99 -17.83
CA GLY A 729 -8.91 8.83 -18.57
C GLY A 729 -9.99 9.24 -19.58
N ILE A 730 -9.84 8.82 -20.82
CA ILE A 730 -10.85 8.95 -21.86
C ILE A 730 -11.11 7.60 -22.50
N THR A 731 -12.37 7.19 -22.52
CA THR A 731 -12.81 5.99 -23.21
C THR A 731 -13.86 6.38 -24.23
N MET A 732 -13.63 6.02 -25.46
CA MET A 732 -14.57 6.17 -26.56
C MET A 732 -15.05 4.79 -26.98
N ARG A 733 -16.33 4.54 -26.95
CA ARG A 733 -16.92 3.27 -27.41
C ARG A 733 -18.23 3.49 -28.13
N GLU A 734 -18.56 2.54 -28.99
CA GLU A 734 -19.86 2.50 -29.66
C GLU A 734 -21.00 2.34 -28.62
N ASN A 735 -22.01 3.19 -28.68
CA ASN A 735 -23.15 3.19 -27.76
C ASN A 735 -24.32 2.42 -28.35
N THR A 736 -24.38 1.12 -28.14
CA THR A 736 -25.45 0.23 -28.64
C THR A 736 -26.82 0.52 -28.03
N SER A 737 -26.89 1.27 -26.95
CA SER A 737 -28.15 1.75 -26.36
C SER A 737 -28.66 3.05 -26.98
N GLY A 738 -27.86 3.70 -27.81
CA GLY A 738 -28.23 4.92 -28.52
C GLY A 738 -29.05 4.66 -29.78
N LYS A 739 -29.62 5.71 -30.37
CA LYS A 739 -30.36 5.59 -31.60
C LYS A 739 -29.45 5.25 -32.77
N PHE A 740 -29.71 4.12 -33.44
CA PHE A 740 -28.94 3.66 -34.59
C PHE A 740 -29.15 4.62 -35.80
N ASN A 741 -28.07 4.97 -36.46
CA ASN A 741 -28.10 5.78 -37.67
C ASN A 741 -28.11 4.88 -38.90
N THR A 742 -29.24 4.74 -39.56
CA THR A 742 -29.45 3.86 -40.74
C THR A 742 -28.72 4.33 -42.00
N LYS A 743 -28.41 5.64 -42.12
CA LYS A 743 -27.63 6.19 -43.25
C LYS A 743 -26.15 5.80 -43.16
N SER A 744 -25.56 5.89 -41.97
CA SER A 744 -24.16 5.52 -41.76
C SER A 744 -23.96 4.08 -41.27
N MET A 745 -25.05 3.36 -41.00
CA MET A 745 -25.06 2.00 -40.48
C MET A 745 -24.17 1.85 -39.23
N ARG A 746 -24.36 2.79 -38.25
CA ARG A 746 -23.55 2.85 -37.03
C ARG A 746 -24.37 3.35 -35.85
N TYR A 747 -23.97 2.91 -34.67
CA TYR A 747 -24.37 3.54 -33.44
C TYR A 747 -23.52 4.80 -33.16
N PRO A 748 -24.06 5.79 -32.43
CA PRO A 748 -23.26 6.92 -31.96
C PRO A 748 -22.17 6.46 -31.02
N TYR A 749 -21.07 7.22 -30.93
CA TYR A 749 -20.05 6.97 -29.94
C TYR A 749 -20.43 7.62 -28.61
N LYS A 750 -20.13 6.93 -27.52
CA LYS A 750 -20.17 7.48 -26.17
C LYS A 750 -18.73 7.71 -25.70
N PHE A 751 -18.50 8.92 -25.20
CA PHE A 751 -17.26 9.29 -24.55
C PHE A 751 -17.46 9.23 -23.05
N SER A 752 -16.62 8.52 -22.34
CA SER A 752 -16.57 8.53 -20.89
C SER A 752 -15.24 9.14 -20.46
N GLN A 753 -15.28 10.13 -19.59
CA GLN A 753 -14.10 10.91 -19.21
C GLN A 753 -14.02 11.01 -17.69
N ASN A 754 -12.86 10.80 -17.15
CA ASN A 754 -12.57 11.00 -15.75
C ASN A 754 -11.27 11.77 -15.55
N LEU A 755 -11.26 12.68 -14.61
CA LEU A 755 -10.09 13.44 -14.22
C LEU A 755 -9.81 13.17 -12.75
N ASN A 756 -8.59 12.77 -12.44
CA ASN A 756 -8.09 12.64 -11.07
C ASN A 756 -6.96 13.63 -10.87
N VAL A 757 -7.01 14.37 -9.78
CA VAL A 757 -5.99 15.35 -9.42
C VAL A 757 -5.57 15.09 -7.99
N SER A 758 -4.29 14.90 -7.77
CA SER A 758 -3.71 14.79 -6.43
C SER A 758 -2.47 15.66 -6.32
N GLY A 759 -2.28 16.22 -5.16
CA GLY A 759 -1.17 17.13 -4.94
C GLY A 759 -0.67 17.11 -3.52
N ASN A 760 0.61 17.46 -3.40
CA ASN A 760 1.27 17.70 -2.14
C ASN A 760 1.99 19.04 -2.23
N LEU A 761 1.79 19.90 -1.25
CA LEU A 761 2.37 21.22 -1.16
C LEU A 761 3.01 21.41 0.23
N ARG A 762 4.31 21.63 0.25
CA ARG A 762 5.04 21.99 1.46
C ARG A 762 5.24 23.51 1.48
N ILE A 763 4.44 24.20 2.27
CA ILE A 763 4.45 25.68 2.33
C ILE A 763 5.69 26.18 3.10
N SER A 764 6.09 25.45 4.15
CA SER A 764 7.29 25.72 4.93
C SER A 764 7.78 24.40 5.52
N ASP A 765 8.89 24.42 6.28
CA ASP A 765 9.44 23.21 6.90
C ASP A 765 8.48 22.54 7.88
N GLY A 766 7.54 23.28 8.46
CA GLY A 766 6.53 22.74 9.36
C GLY A 766 5.15 22.50 8.72
N TRP A 767 4.86 22.97 7.50
CA TRP A 767 3.53 22.88 6.90
C TRP A 767 3.50 21.96 5.68
N ASN A 768 2.65 20.96 5.72
CA ASN A 768 2.39 20.06 4.60
C ASN A 768 0.89 19.99 4.31
N ILE A 769 0.51 20.24 3.07
CA ILE A 769 -0.86 20.13 2.58
C ILE A 769 -0.89 19.06 1.50
N SER A 770 -1.78 18.11 1.62
CA SER A 770 -2.06 17.14 0.55
C SER A 770 -3.54 17.16 0.21
N PHE A 771 -3.86 16.97 -1.05
CA PHE A 771 -5.23 16.86 -1.50
C PHE A 771 -5.37 15.82 -2.62
N SER A 772 -6.55 15.23 -2.71
CA SER A 772 -6.93 14.33 -3.78
C SER A 772 -8.39 14.60 -4.15
N SER A 773 -8.65 14.75 -5.43
CA SER A 773 -9.97 14.98 -5.99
C SER A 773 -10.09 14.31 -7.34
N GLY A 774 -11.29 14.00 -7.76
CA GLY A 774 -11.56 13.55 -9.10
C GLY A 774 -12.86 14.14 -9.61
N TYR A 775 -13.03 14.16 -10.92
CA TYR A 775 -14.24 14.62 -11.58
C TYR A 775 -14.66 13.61 -12.63
N ASP A 776 -15.90 13.15 -12.53
CA ASP A 776 -16.57 12.31 -13.50
C ASP A 776 -17.41 13.21 -14.43
N PHE A 777 -16.98 13.33 -15.68
CA PHE A 777 -17.66 14.17 -16.67
C PHE A 777 -18.99 13.57 -17.15
N ASP A 778 -19.16 12.24 -17.02
CA ASP A 778 -20.41 11.59 -17.43
C ASP A 778 -21.53 11.83 -16.43
N GLN A 779 -21.18 11.85 -15.15
CA GLN A 779 -22.12 12.11 -14.05
C GLN A 779 -22.18 13.57 -13.64
N ASN A 780 -21.27 14.41 -14.15
CA ASN A 780 -21.08 15.82 -13.76
C ASN A 780 -20.91 15.98 -12.23
N LYS A 781 -20.14 15.08 -11.62
CA LYS A 781 -19.96 15.05 -10.17
C LYS A 781 -18.49 14.96 -9.79
N LEU A 782 -18.16 15.62 -8.69
CA LEU A 782 -16.89 15.38 -8.02
C LEU A 782 -16.90 13.99 -7.40
N SER A 783 -15.84 13.25 -7.62
CA SER A 783 -15.56 12.02 -6.88
C SER A 783 -15.12 12.36 -5.45
N MET A 784 -14.75 11.35 -4.70
CA MET A 784 -14.28 11.57 -3.33
C MET A 784 -13.15 12.59 -3.29
N THR A 785 -13.43 13.76 -2.68
CA THR A 785 -12.49 14.86 -2.54
C THR A 785 -12.04 14.97 -1.10
N THR A 786 -10.74 14.81 -0.89
CA THR A 786 -10.12 14.87 0.43
C THR A 786 -9.00 15.89 0.45
N ALA A 787 -8.82 16.55 1.56
CA ALA A 787 -7.67 17.40 1.84
C ALA A 787 -7.12 17.09 3.24
N SER A 788 -5.82 17.10 3.38
CA SER A 788 -5.18 17.00 4.68
C SER A 788 -4.12 18.08 4.86
N LEU A 789 -4.13 18.65 6.04
CA LEU A 789 -3.20 19.67 6.49
C LEU A 789 -2.45 19.12 7.68
N GLN A 790 -1.13 19.17 7.62
CA GLN A 790 -0.26 18.77 8.72
C GLN A 790 0.66 19.94 9.07
N ARG A 791 0.85 20.16 10.35
CA ARG A 791 1.82 21.13 10.86
C ARG A 791 2.67 20.53 11.98
N ASP A 792 3.95 20.61 11.83
CA ASP A 792 4.92 20.34 12.89
C ASP A 792 5.17 21.63 13.66
N LEU A 793 4.87 21.61 14.95
CA LEU A 793 5.02 22.70 15.89
C LEU A 793 6.18 22.42 16.86
N HIS A 794 7.21 21.73 16.40
CA HIS A 794 8.38 21.32 17.18
C HIS A 794 8.03 20.24 18.23
N CYS A 795 7.43 20.61 19.31
CA CYS A 795 7.03 19.66 20.38
C CYS A 795 5.62 19.08 20.19
N PHE A 796 4.83 19.64 19.28
CA PHE A 796 3.48 19.21 18.96
C PHE A 796 3.32 18.97 17.47
N ASN A 797 2.40 18.09 17.13
CA ASN A 797 1.97 17.84 15.77
C ASN A 797 0.47 18.11 15.64
N MET A 798 0.12 18.92 14.67
CA MET A 798 -1.27 19.22 14.32
C MET A 798 -1.61 18.60 12.98
N SER A 799 -2.71 17.88 12.90
CA SER A 799 -3.25 17.35 11.65
C SER A 799 -4.74 17.65 11.52
N CYS A 800 -5.14 18.06 10.34
CA CYS A 800 -6.54 18.27 10.00
C CYS A 800 -6.82 17.56 8.67
N SER A 801 -7.71 16.59 8.67
CA SER A 801 -8.16 15.89 7.46
C SER A 801 -9.61 16.25 7.21
N VAL A 802 -9.91 16.62 5.97
CA VAL A 802 -11.25 17.06 5.55
C VAL A 802 -11.69 16.23 4.34
N VAL A 803 -12.90 15.73 4.38
CA VAL A 803 -13.62 15.18 3.22
C VAL A 803 -14.60 16.25 2.77
N LEU A 804 -14.54 16.64 1.50
CA LEU A 804 -15.38 17.70 0.93
C LEU A 804 -16.51 17.13 0.06
N ALA A 805 -16.28 15.98 -0.55
CA ALA A 805 -17.27 15.26 -1.36
C ALA A 805 -17.09 13.75 -1.17
N PRO A 806 -18.13 12.91 -1.18
CA PRO A 806 -19.55 13.23 -1.42
C PRO A 806 -20.29 13.86 -0.23
N TYR A 807 -19.68 13.88 0.94
CA TYR A 807 -20.20 14.51 2.16
C TYR A 807 -19.08 15.25 2.88
N THR A 808 -19.44 16.26 3.65
CA THR A 808 -18.44 17.05 4.39
C THR A 808 -18.20 16.46 5.77
N SER A 809 -16.94 16.12 6.05
CA SER A 809 -16.50 15.72 7.38
C SER A 809 -15.08 16.21 7.64
N TYR A 810 -14.75 16.42 8.91
CA TYR A 810 -13.37 16.76 9.30
C TYR A 810 -12.93 15.98 10.53
N ASN A 811 -11.63 15.75 10.59
CA ASN A 811 -10.95 15.18 11.75
C ASN A 811 -9.74 16.08 12.07
N PHE A 812 -9.77 16.71 13.20
CA PHE A 812 -8.68 17.53 13.72
C PHE A 812 -7.99 16.77 14.85
N SER A 813 -6.68 16.71 14.82
CA SER A 813 -5.85 16.09 15.86
C SER A 813 -4.69 17.01 16.20
N PHE A 814 -4.47 17.20 17.47
CA PHE A 814 -3.33 17.93 18.03
C PHE A 814 -2.68 17.03 19.08
N ARG A 815 -1.40 16.72 18.93
CA ARG A 815 -0.70 15.73 19.77
C ARG A 815 0.71 16.18 20.11
N CYS A 816 1.14 15.86 21.32
CA CYS A 816 2.53 16.01 21.73
C CYS A 816 3.42 14.97 21.03
N ASN A 817 4.60 15.39 20.57
CA ASN A 817 5.57 14.51 19.90
C ASN A 817 6.35 13.61 20.86
N ALA A 818 6.31 13.92 22.18
CA ALA A 818 6.98 13.14 23.22
C ALA A 818 6.30 11.77 23.37
N ALA A 819 7.03 10.69 23.22
CA ALA A 819 6.49 9.32 23.30
C ALA A 819 5.79 9.04 24.64
N THR A 820 6.30 9.60 25.73
CA THR A 820 5.74 9.44 27.09
C THR A 820 4.49 10.25 27.35
N LEU A 821 4.27 11.33 26.61
CA LEU A 821 3.16 12.27 26.83
C LEU A 821 2.18 12.36 25.67
N THR A 822 2.41 11.62 24.59
CA THR A 822 1.54 11.61 23.39
C THR A 822 0.09 11.29 23.72
N ASP A 823 -0.15 10.39 24.66
CA ASP A 823 -1.50 10.00 25.07
C ASP A 823 -2.11 10.95 26.11
N ALA A 824 -1.29 11.61 26.92
CA ALA A 824 -1.75 12.56 27.92
C ALA A 824 -2.04 13.95 27.33
N LEU A 825 -1.24 14.37 26.32
CA LEU A 825 -1.36 15.66 25.65
C LEU A 825 -1.85 15.47 24.22
N LYS A 826 -3.11 15.08 24.08
CA LYS A 826 -3.79 14.97 22.80
C LYS A 826 -5.16 15.64 22.85
N TYR A 827 -5.50 16.27 21.75
CA TYR A 827 -6.85 16.80 21.53
C TYR A 827 -7.31 16.37 20.14
N ASP A 828 -8.37 15.59 20.08
CA ASP A 828 -8.99 15.13 18.86
C ASP A 828 -10.42 15.69 18.77
N LYS A 829 -10.71 16.43 17.70
CA LYS A 829 -12.05 16.93 17.40
C LYS A 829 -12.49 16.45 16.03
N ARG A 830 -13.70 15.92 15.95
CA ARG A 830 -14.28 15.35 14.74
C ARG A 830 -15.63 15.99 14.48
N SER A 831 -16.02 16.08 13.20
CA SER A 831 -17.37 16.52 12.86
C SER A 831 -18.40 15.54 13.43
N GLY A 832 -19.45 16.06 14.06
CA GLY A 832 -20.60 15.25 14.44
C GLY A 832 -21.25 14.67 13.17
N TYR A 833 -21.42 13.36 13.15
CA TYR A 833 -22.14 12.68 12.08
C TYR A 833 -23.58 12.50 12.52
N SER A 834 -24.54 13.11 11.82
CA SER A 834 -25.95 12.79 12.02
C SER A 834 -26.26 11.48 11.29
N ASN A 835 -26.97 10.57 11.92
CA ASN A 835 -27.40 9.28 11.36
C ASN A 835 -28.34 9.38 10.13
N ALA A 836 -28.44 10.55 9.51
CA ALA A 836 -29.35 10.85 8.40
C ALA A 836 -28.76 10.55 7.01
N VAL A 837 -27.61 9.89 6.90
CA VAL A 837 -27.12 9.45 5.59
C VAL A 837 -27.82 8.16 5.22
N GLN A 838 -28.84 8.28 4.42
CA GLN A 838 -29.43 7.16 3.69
C GLN A 838 -28.43 6.75 2.62
N TRP A 839 -27.87 5.55 2.75
CA TRP A 839 -27.06 4.91 1.72
C TRP A 839 -28.00 4.31 0.67
N TYR A 840 -28.00 4.86 -0.53
CA TYR A 840 -28.71 4.31 -1.67
C TYR A 840 -27.89 3.19 -2.31
#